data_67e283a363761cbe880ec55fbaea2ed8
#
_entry.id   67e283a363761cbe880ec55fbaea2ed8
#
_cell.length_a   1.000
_cell.length_b   1.000
_cell.length_c   1.000
_cell.angle_alpha   90.00
_cell.angle_beta   90.00
_cell.angle_gamma   90.00
#
_symmetry.space_group_name_H-M   'P 1'
#
loop_
_entity.id
_entity.type
_entity.pdbx_description
1 polymer ?
#
loop_
_entity_poly.entity_id
_entity_poly.type
_entity_poly.pdbx_seq_one_letter_code
_entity_poly.pdbx_strand_id
1 'polypeptide(L)'
;MIDRREAIEKSKTMKRTIFYLFCIWGLTVSSAVAQKRTVSHETGTFVGESSAERPERRVSVSPDGVTVTYEFKHAVVLSDPDVADYYLWRISGFGHSVVPGEPDVPVRWDSFALPEGCASFTVSVLESACVDVPLRLSPARAPQPEGKESPAVVPDIAPYEGWFPREVVETGEVRVYRGRSVAEVGVYPVRYDWKNGVVRACSKIVYRVTFGEGGLRSAPEGRIAPDDSFLDNTTLNGNVGAAGYEMFRSAGDTGSAGKDYLILSTPEFEEAVRRLADWKRTLGFGVHTRLRGDWTPERIKSAVKEVYRSAPSLYYLLIVGDHDDVPAEDMARTIVNNKGYAFDYRYVTDYYYGCVDGEGDVLADLYRGRLPVSTAMEAVTVVDKIIRYERNPVRDAAFYDMGLHCAYFEDCFPDGTDGPGDGIEDKRFTLTSEEVRNYMLSKGKTVNRVYFAYDYNYSETDNYPPPTFWNKGEFAWGDSIPVELQRPYFAWDGDSADIVRYIDEGAFYVLYRGHGTDSTWVQPHFTGDNILSLANGDRLPVVFSINCETGSFQEDDCFAEVFLRKKGGGAVAVYAATEKSWPGYNDAMVIGMFDAIWPDPGVDSKLYNFLGMTTSPSRLRETTRLGEILDQGLRRMEETWGQSWKGNSISTQFTREIFHCFGDPGMRIYTDTPTEFKKLSITCDVYKVRVDLGSEAGDIAFYDKLTEEIRFYTGRSAEYSGDPRHVRVCVSGHNKIPFIGYPVCPDTYYIQNEIVQGSKHYKSDVIRAGSQVTDDKPSGEVVFDGGEIKVSGHRLILDRGTVSYTHLTLPTS
;
A
#
# COMPACT_ATOMS: atom_id res chain seq x y z
N MET A 1 72.86 10.19 -13.41
CA MET A 1 71.53 10.64 -12.97
C MET A 1 70.81 11.55 -13.98
N ILE A 2 71.50 12.01 -15.00
CA ILE A 2 70.91 12.91 -16.03
C ILE A 2 70.18 12.08 -17.10
N ASP A 3 70.66 10.86 -17.39
CA ASP A 3 70.16 10.01 -18.49
C ASP A 3 68.78 9.34 -18.24
N ARG A 4 68.33 9.25 -16.98
CA ARG A 4 66.98 8.72 -16.66
C ARG A 4 65.85 9.76 -16.78
N ARG A 5 66.12 11.04 -16.65
CA ARG A 5 65.12 12.10 -16.80
C ARG A 5 64.76 12.34 -18.28
N GLU A 6 65.76 12.32 -19.17
CA GLU A 6 65.48 12.47 -20.64
C GLU A 6 64.71 11.28 -21.24
N ALA A 7 64.93 10.06 -20.73
CA ALA A 7 64.18 8.88 -21.19
C ALA A 7 62.71 8.92 -20.71
N ILE A 8 62.43 9.47 -19.52
CA ILE A 8 61.07 9.61 -18.97
C ILE A 8 60.33 10.75 -19.72
N GLU A 9 60.99 11.85 -20.07
CA GLU A 9 60.37 12.94 -20.84
C GLU A 9 60.10 12.53 -22.26
N LYS A 10 61.00 11.81 -22.94
CA LYS A 10 60.73 11.25 -24.29
C LYS A 10 59.61 10.22 -24.27
N SER A 11 59.50 9.39 -23.25
CA SER A 11 58.37 8.46 -23.10
C SER A 11 57.05 9.16 -22.84
N LYS A 12 57.04 10.27 -22.07
CA LYS A 12 55.81 11.08 -21.85
C LYS A 12 55.38 11.83 -23.12
N THR A 13 56.35 12.40 -23.88
CA THR A 13 56.06 13.09 -25.13
C THR A 13 55.53 12.11 -26.22
N MET A 14 56.07 10.89 -26.28
CA MET A 14 55.62 9.89 -27.25
C MET A 14 54.23 9.33 -26.85
N LYS A 15 53.94 9.20 -25.58
CA LYS A 15 52.58 8.83 -25.11
C LYS A 15 51.57 9.95 -25.36
N ARG A 16 51.96 11.23 -25.22
CA ARG A 16 51.10 12.37 -25.57
C ARG A 16 50.83 12.45 -27.07
N THR A 17 51.79 12.22 -27.92
CA THR A 17 51.63 12.28 -29.38
C THR A 17 50.77 11.12 -29.89
N ILE A 18 50.85 9.92 -29.31
CA ILE A 18 49.98 8.77 -29.61
C ILE A 18 48.57 9.04 -29.12
N PHE A 19 48.40 9.67 -27.97
CA PHE A 19 47.10 10.04 -27.44
C PHE A 19 46.43 11.14 -28.31
N TYR A 20 47.16 12.13 -28.78
CA TYR A 20 46.64 13.16 -29.69
C TYR A 20 46.33 12.62 -31.10
N LEU A 21 47.02 11.60 -31.60
CA LEU A 21 46.71 10.94 -32.88
C LEU A 21 45.48 10.00 -32.78
N PHE A 22 45.19 9.45 -31.58
CA PHE A 22 43.93 8.75 -31.33
C PHE A 22 42.75 9.69 -31.13
N CYS A 23 42.95 10.89 -30.60
CA CYS A 23 41.90 11.91 -30.44
C CYS A 23 41.53 12.65 -31.76
N ILE A 24 42.33 12.53 -32.85
CA ILE A 24 42.00 13.17 -34.14
C ILE A 24 41.28 12.18 -35.08
N TRP A 25 41.32 10.87 -34.79
CA TRP A 25 40.34 9.94 -35.32
C TRP A 25 39.27 9.73 -34.25
N GLY A 26 38.82 10.85 -33.69
CA GLY A 26 37.64 10.86 -32.85
C GLY A 26 36.46 10.37 -33.64
N LEU A 27 36.15 9.17 -33.45
CA LEU A 27 34.78 8.78 -33.42
C LEU A 27 34.01 9.82 -32.61
N THR A 28 33.24 10.62 -33.29
CA THR A 28 32.02 11.13 -32.69
C THR A 28 31.26 9.90 -32.23
N VAL A 29 31.52 9.46 -31.05
CA VAL A 29 30.52 8.77 -30.25
C VAL A 29 29.51 9.87 -29.98
N SER A 30 28.60 10.06 -30.92
CA SER A 30 27.35 10.72 -30.61
C SER A 30 26.80 9.84 -29.47
N SER A 31 26.71 10.38 -28.28
CA SER A 31 25.78 9.89 -27.31
C SER A 31 24.49 9.64 -28.08
N ALA A 32 24.14 8.38 -28.28
CA ALA A 32 22.94 8.02 -28.98
C ALA A 32 21.81 8.43 -28.07
N VAL A 33 21.36 9.67 -28.19
CA VAL A 33 20.05 10.07 -27.64
C VAL A 33 19.08 9.01 -28.15
N ALA A 34 18.49 8.26 -27.24
CA ALA A 34 17.59 7.16 -27.58
C ALA A 34 16.54 7.70 -28.54
N GLN A 35 16.62 7.28 -29.82
CA GLN A 35 15.78 7.85 -30.87
C GLN A 35 14.35 7.38 -30.63
N LYS A 36 13.53 8.26 -30.09
CA LYS A 36 12.11 8.03 -29.81
C LYS A 36 11.32 8.17 -31.10
N ARG A 37 10.57 7.16 -31.48
CA ARG A 37 9.68 7.17 -32.65
C ARG A 37 8.31 6.66 -32.24
N THR A 38 7.28 7.14 -32.89
CA THR A 38 5.92 6.63 -32.72
C THR A 38 5.54 5.77 -33.92
N VAL A 39 4.94 4.62 -33.67
CA VAL A 39 4.44 3.70 -34.69
C VAL A 39 2.93 3.57 -34.59
N SER A 40 2.25 3.56 -35.74
CA SER A 40 0.81 3.28 -35.82
C SER A 40 0.54 1.78 -35.81
N HIS A 41 -0.32 1.31 -34.94
CA HIS A 41 -0.77 -0.09 -34.91
C HIS A 41 -1.74 -0.45 -36.03
N GLU A 42 -2.34 0.54 -36.71
CA GLU A 42 -3.22 0.28 -37.87
C GLU A 42 -2.42 0.04 -39.17
N THR A 43 -1.37 0.83 -39.36
CA THR A 43 -0.63 0.85 -40.65
C THR A 43 0.77 0.25 -40.56
N GLY A 44 1.30 0.05 -39.35
CA GLY A 44 2.67 -0.42 -39.12
C GLY A 44 3.74 0.62 -39.53
N THR A 45 3.34 1.85 -39.80
CA THR A 45 4.25 2.92 -40.24
C THR A 45 4.64 3.83 -39.09
N PHE A 46 5.87 4.35 -39.17
CA PHE A 46 6.32 5.38 -38.23
C PHE A 46 5.63 6.71 -38.58
N VAL A 47 4.98 7.29 -37.54
CA VAL A 47 4.36 8.61 -37.62
C VAL A 47 5.19 9.61 -36.83
N GLY A 48 5.07 10.90 -37.08
CA GLY A 48 5.82 11.93 -36.35
C GLY A 48 5.55 11.92 -34.87
N GLU A 49 6.23 12.76 -34.09
CA GLU A 49 6.05 12.83 -32.63
C GLU A 49 4.57 13.03 -32.27
N SER A 50 3.93 11.97 -31.84
CA SER A 50 2.63 12.02 -31.19
C SER A 50 2.79 11.54 -29.74
N SER A 51 2.00 12.08 -28.84
CA SER A 51 1.91 11.54 -27.48
C SER A 51 1.40 10.10 -27.56
N ALA A 52 1.98 9.19 -26.77
CA ALA A 52 1.47 7.83 -26.63
C ALA A 52 0.07 7.91 -26.02
N GLU A 53 -0.96 7.76 -26.86
CA GLU A 53 -2.33 7.69 -26.39
C GLU A 53 -2.57 6.36 -25.67
N ARG A 54 -3.36 6.41 -24.63
CA ARG A 54 -3.77 5.22 -23.91
C ARG A 54 -4.69 4.36 -24.80
N PRO A 55 -4.51 3.02 -24.86
CA PRO A 55 -5.46 2.14 -25.51
C PRO A 55 -6.86 2.30 -24.93
N GLU A 56 -7.87 2.35 -25.77
CA GLU A 56 -9.25 2.29 -25.33
C GLU A 56 -9.59 0.87 -24.88
N ARG A 57 -10.13 0.73 -23.67
CA ARG A 57 -10.61 -0.54 -23.15
C ARG A 57 -12.10 -0.46 -22.86
N ARG A 58 -12.86 -1.43 -23.38
CA ARG A 58 -14.28 -1.59 -23.10
C ARG A 58 -14.52 -2.97 -22.50
N VAL A 59 -15.29 -3.02 -21.43
CA VAL A 59 -15.61 -4.25 -20.71
C VAL A 59 -17.10 -4.44 -20.74
N SER A 60 -17.55 -5.61 -21.19
CA SER A 60 -18.96 -6.02 -21.17
C SER A 60 -19.08 -7.29 -20.33
N VAL A 61 -19.91 -7.22 -19.31
CA VAL A 61 -20.07 -8.31 -18.35
C VAL A 61 -21.42 -8.99 -18.56
N SER A 62 -21.43 -10.32 -18.47
CA SER A 62 -22.61 -11.17 -18.53
C SER A 62 -22.55 -12.23 -17.43
N PRO A 63 -23.65 -12.91 -17.08
CA PRO A 63 -23.65 -13.90 -16.01
C PRO A 63 -22.65 -15.06 -16.22
N ASP A 64 -22.36 -15.39 -17.47
CA ASP A 64 -21.49 -16.50 -17.87
C ASP A 64 -20.07 -16.08 -18.25
N GLY A 65 -19.75 -14.78 -18.18
CA GLY A 65 -18.40 -14.34 -18.51
C GLY A 65 -18.25 -12.85 -18.79
N VAL A 66 -17.04 -12.47 -19.19
CA VAL A 66 -16.65 -11.08 -19.45
C VAL A 66 -16.03 -10.97 -20.84
N THR A 67 -16.49 -10.01 -21.63
CA THR A 67 -15.87 -9.67 -22.92
C THR A 67 -15.09 -8.37 -22.78
N VAL A 68 -13.83 -8.39 -23.18
CA VAL A 68 -12.96 -7.22 -23.16
C VAL A 68 -12.54 -6.88 -24.58
N THR A 69 -12.65 -5.60 -24.92
CA THR A 69 -12.17 -5.05 -26.19
C THR A 69 -11.07 -4.05 -25.90
N TYR A 70 -9.91 -4.22 -26.55
CA TYR A 70 -8.85 -3.24 -26.60
C TYR A 70 -8.71 -2.67 -28.01
N GLU A 71 -8.54 -1.35 -28.11
CA GLU A 71 -8.21 -0.66 -29.35
C GLU A 71 -6.89 0.12 -29.13
N PHE A 72 -5.89 -0.18 -29.97
CA PHE A 72 -4.53 0.36 -29.91
C PHE A 72 -4.31 1.25 -31.13
N LYS A 73 -3.97 2.52 -30.91
CA LYS A 73 -3.67 3.46 -32.01
C LYS A 73 -2.18 3.55 -32.29
N HIS A 74 -1.41 3.82 -31.23
CA HIS A 74 0.03 4.11 -31.35
C HIS A 74 0.82 3.44 -30.24
N ALA A 75 2.10 3.15 -30.55
CA ALA A 75 3.10 2.75 -29.58
C ALA A 75 4.33 3.63 -29.69
N VAL A 76 5.12 3.72 -28.63
CA VAL A 76 6.44 4.34 -28.63
C VAL A 76 7.49 3.27 -28.86
N VAL A 77 8.38 3.51 -29.82
CA VAL A 77 9.54 2.67 -30.10
C VAL A 77 10.80 3.46 -29.76
N LEU A 78 11.62 2.91 -28.87
CA LEU A 78 12.87 3.49 -28.41
C LEU A 78 14.03 2.65 -28.92
N SER A 79 15.13 3.28 -29.36
CA SER A 79 16.37 2.54 -29.63
C SER A 79 16.87 1.93 -28.32
N ASP A 80 17.33 0.68 -28.37
CA ASP A 80 17.96 0.06 -27.21
C ASP A 80 19.29 0.78 -26.91
N PRO A 81 19.52 1.26 -25.68
CA PRO A 81 20.74 1.97 -25.36
C PRO A 81 21.99 1.09 -25.39
N ASP A 82 21.84 -0.23 -25.16
CA ASP A 82 22.96 -1.16 -25.00
C ASP A 82 23.20 -2.03 -26.23
N VAL A 83 22.21 -2.16 -27.13
CA VAL A 83 22.30 -3.04 -28.31
C VAL A 83 21.92 -2.30 -29.57
N ALA A 84 22.91 -2.06 -30.43
CA ALA A 84 22.68 -1.40 -31.72
C ALA A 84 21.68 -2.18 -32.59
N ASP A 85 20.82 -1.45 -33.33
CA ASP A 85 19.79 -2.00 -34.21
C ASP A 85 18.67 -2.81 -33.52
N TYR A 86 18.56 -2.76 -32.20
CA TYR A 86 17.45 -3.31 -31.44
C TYR A 86 16.61 -2.20 -30.81
N TYR A 87 15.34 -2.53 -30.53
CA TYR A 87 14.35 -1.55 -30.10
C TYR A 87 13.48 -2.08 -28.95
N LEU A 88 13.05 -1.18 -28.12
CA LEU A 88 12.06 -1.37 -27.06
C LEU A 88 10.71 -0.89 -27.57
N TRP A 89 9.67 -1.72 -27.46
CA TRP A 89 8.31 -1.36 -27.87
C TRP A 89 7.44 -1.13 -26.65
N ARG A 90 6.89 0.07 -26.53
CA ARG A 90 6.16 0.50 -25.33
C ARG A 90 4.76 0.97 -25.67
N ILE A 91 3.77 0.52 -24.89
CA ILE A 91 2.35 0.88 -25.03
C ILE A 91 1.85 1.43 -23.69
N SER A 92 1.20 2.58 -23.74
CA SER A 92 0.65 3.21 -22.55
C SER A 92 -0.37 2.27 -21.84
N GLY A 93 -0.17 2.01 -20.55
CA GLY A 93 -1.01 1.11 -19.75
C GLY A 93 -0.62 -0.37 -19.79
N PHE A 94 0.49 -0.72 -20.43
CA PHE A 94 1.04 -2.07 -20.49
C PHE A 94 2.44 -2.12 -19.85
N GLY A 95 2.70 -3.17 -19.07
CA GLY A 95 4.04 -3.57 -18.70
C GLY A 95 4.75 -4.23 -19.89
N HIS A 96 5.80 -4.98 -19.59
CA HIS A 96 6.52 -5.77 -20.60
C HIS A 96 7.00 -7.10 -20.03
N SER A 97 7.39 -8.03 -20.91
CA SER A 97 7.96 -9.31 -20.48
C SER A 97 9.27 -9.06 -19.70
N VAL A 98 9.45 -9.83 -18.62
CA VAL A 98 10.56 -9.67 -17.66
C VAL A 98 11.43 -10.93 -17.56
N VAL A 99 11.14 -11.97 -18.34
CA VAL A 99 11.93 -13.20 -18.34
C VAL A 99 13.16 -12.98 -19.21
N PRO A 100 14.37 -13.03 -18.60
CA PRO A 100 15.61 -12.75 -19.34
C PRO A 100 15.81 -13.65 -20.53
N GLY A 101 16.16 -13.04 -21.66
CA GLY A 101 16.40 -13.74 -22.93
C GLY A 101 15.15 -14.01 -23.78
N GLU A 102 13.94 -13.84 -23.25
CA GLU A 102 12.72 -13.76 -24.06
C GLU A 102 12.62 -12.38 -24.74
N PRO A 103 11.83 -12.24 -25.81
CA PRO A 103 11.60 -10.94 -26.40
C PRO A 103 10.92 -9.97 -25.44
N ASP A 104 11.37 -8.73 -25.39
CA ASP A 104 10.76 -7.66 -24.59
C ASP A 104 9.48 -7.13 -25.27
N VAL A 105 8.35 -7.78 -25.03
CA VAL A 105 7.05 -7.45 -25.61
C VAL A 105 6.12 -6.83 -24.55
N PRO A 106 5.28 -5.83 -24.93
CA PRO A 106 4.26 -5.31 -24.03
C PRO A 106 3.27 -6.38 -23.57
N VAL A 107 2.97 -6.40 -22.28
CA VAL A 107 1.97 -7.28 -21.68
C VAL A 107 1.19 -6.54 -20.59
N ARG A 108 -0.11 -6.87 -20.49
CA ARG A 108 -0.95 -6.46 -19.38
C ARG A 108 -1.70 -7.66 -18.83
N TRP A 109 -1.68 -7.81 -17.51
CA TRP A 109 -2.47 -8.82 -16.83
C TRP A 109 -3.79 -8.22 -16.34
N ASP A 110 -4.89 -8.67 -16.93
CA ASP A 110 -6.24 -8.31 -16.50
C ASP A 110 -6.76 -9.35 -15.50
N SER A 111 -7.31 -8.89 -14.39
CA SER A 111 -7.84 -9.75 -13.33
C SER A 111 -9.36 -9.76 -13.35
N PHE A 112 -9.97 -10.94 -13.08
CA PHE A 112 -11.40 -11.15 -13.08
C PHE A 112 -11.82 -11.87 -11.81
N ALA A 113 -12.78 -11.30 -11.08
CA ALA A 113 -13.42 -12.02 -9.99
C ALA A 113 -14.29 -13.14 -10.57
N LEU A 114 -14.07 -14.38 -10.15
CA LEU A 114 -14.89 -15.51 -10.55
C LEU A 114 -16.15 -15.57 -9.68
N PRO A 115 -17.30 -16.01 -10.24
CA PRO A 115 -18.51 -16.25 -9.44
C PRO A 115 -18.27 -17.22 -8.30
N GLU A 116 -19.08 -17.14 -7.27
CA GLU A 116 -19.00 -18.08 -6.14
C GLU A 116 -19.17 -19.53 -6.62
N GLY A 117 -18.30 -20.41 -6.15
CA GLY A 117 -18.27 -21.81 -6.57
C GLY A 117 -17.59 -22.08 -7.91
N CYS A 118 -17.08 -21.05 -8.60
CA CYS A 118 -16.32 -21.19 -9.84
C CYS A 118 -14.81 -21.18 -9.55
N ALA A 119 -14.10 -22.23 -9.93
CA ALA A 119 -12.65 -22.35 -9.76
C ALA A 119 -11.92 -22.51 -11.09
N SER A 120 -12.61 -22.39 -12.23
CA SER A 120 -12.02 -22.52 -13.55
C SER A 120 -12.61 -21.50 -14.52
N PHE A 121 -11.85 -21.19 -15.54
CA PHE A 121 -12.30 -20.30 -16.62
C PHE A 121 -11.64 -20.70 -17.94
N THR A 122 -12.18 -20.24 -19.03
CA THR A 122 -11.59 -20.37 -20.36
C THR A 122 -11.48 -19.01 -21.03
N VAL A 123 -10.45 -18.84 -21.85
CA VAL A 123 -10.27 -17.60 -22.63
C VAL A 123 -10.36 -17.92 -24.11
N SER A 124 -11.12 -17.12 -24.84
CA SER A 124 -11.20 -17.20 -26.29
C SER A 124 -10.98 -15.83 -26.92
N VAL A 125 -10.12 -15.78 -27.94
CA VAL A 125 -9.93 -14.59 -28.78
C VAL A 125 -11.08 -14.55 -29.80
N LEU A 126 -11.89 -13.51 -29.77
CA LEU A 126 -13.02 -13.32 -30.69
C LEU A 126 -12.60 -12.55 -31.95
N GLU A 127 -11.66 -11.62 -31.82
CA GLU A 127 -11.19 -10.78 -32.92
C GLU A 127 -9.76 -10.30 -32.62
N SER A 128 -8.90 -10.31 -33.64
CA SER A 128 -7.60 -9.62 -33.59
C SER A 128 -7.28 -9.02 -34.96
N ALA A 129 -7.00 -7.72 -34.99
CA ALA A 129 -6.57 -7.03 -36.21
C ALA A 129 -5.13 -6.55 -36.03
N CYS A 130 -4.19 -7.10 -36.82
CA CYS A 130 -2.75 -6.87 -36.61
C CYS A 130 -2.05 -6.59 -37.93
N VAL A 131 -0.90 -5.89 -37.86
CA VAL A 131 0.01 -5.59 -38.97
C VAL A 131 1.42 -6.02 -38.60
N ASP A 132 2.21 -6.38 -39.61
CA ASP A 132 3.62 -6.79 -39.44
C ASP A 132 4.54 -5.59 -39.68
N VAL A 133 5.49 -5.39 -38.77
CA VAL A 133 6.49 -4.30 -38.80
C VAL A 133 7.88 -4.94 -38.77
N PRO A 134 8.73 -4.73 -39.79
CA PRO A 134 10.10 -5.23 -39.79
C PRO A 134 10.93 -4.43 -38.79
N LEU A 135 11.15 -5.00 -37.61
CA LEU A 135 11.87 -4.38 -36.52
C LEU A 135 12.40 -5.46 -35.57
N ARG A 136 13.60 -5.28 -35.04
CA ARG A 136 14.20 -6.18 -34.06
C ARG A 136 13.89 -5.70 -32.64
N LEU A 137 13.21 -6.54 -31.86
CA LEU A 137 12.97 -6.24 -30.43
C LEU A 137 14.13 -6.71 -29.58
N SER A 138 14.45 -5.93 -28.58
CA SER A 138 15.40 -6.25 -27.53
C SER A 138 14.98 -7.50 -26.74
N PRO A 139 15.93 -8.24 -26.19
CA PRO A 139 15.62 -9.26 -25.19
C PRO A 139 15.20 -8.58 -23.87
N ALA A 140 14.24 -9.19 -23.17
CA ALA A 140 13.89 -8.79 -21.83
C ALA A 140 15.10 -8.95 -20.91
N ARG A 141 15.26 -8.01 -19.99
CA ARG A 141 16.32 -7.99 -18.99
C ARG A 141 15.74 -8.26 -17.62
N ALA A 142 16.52 -8.96 -16.77
CA ALA A 142 16.18 -9.03 -15.37
C ALA A 142 16.28 -7.63 -14.75
N PRO A 143 15.37 -7.27 -13.84
CA PRO A 143 15.58 -6.12 -12.98
C PRO A 143 16.92 -6.21 -12.25
N GLN A 144 17.51 -5.08 -11.89
CA GLN A 144 18.79 -5.04 -11.16
C GLN A 144 18.51 -4.63 -9.71
N PRO A 145 19.16 -5.25 -8.68
CA PRO A 145 18.99 -4.84 -7.29
C PRO A 145 19.51 -3.42 -7.03
N GLU A 146 19.05 -2.78 -5.98
CA GLU A 146 19.62 -1.53 -5.47
C GLU A 146 20.94 -1.87 -4.76
N GLY A 147 22.09 -1.66 -5.37
CA GLY A 147 23.40 -1.93 -4.79
C GLY A 147 24.52 -1.76 -5.79
N LYS A 148 25.78 -1.89 -5.36
CA LYS A 148 26.95 -1.81 -6.26
C LYS A 148 26.85 -2.89 -7.33
N GLU A 149 26.72 -2.51 -8.57
CA GLU A 149 26.39 -3.43 -9.62
C GLU A 149 27.27 -3.38 -10.84
N SER A 150 27.38 -4.59 -11.39
CA SER A 150 27.92 -4.77 -12.74
C SER A 150 26.98 -4.11 -13.75
N PRO A 151 27.52 -3.54 -14.86
CA PRO A 151 26.71 -2.96 -15.93
C PRO A 151 25.59 -3.93 -16.37
N ALA A 152 24.46 -3.36 -16.78
CA ALA A 152 23.34 -4.11 -17.29
C ALA A 152 23.79 -5.10 -18.36
N VAL A 153 23.65 -6.40 -18.07
CA VAL A 153 24.07 -7.43 -19.02
C VAL A 153 22.92 -7.72 -19.94
N VAL A 154 23.15 -7.51 -21.20
CA VAL A 154 22.22 -7.96 -22.24
C VAL A 154 22.23 -9.49 -22.24
N PRO A 155 21.10 -10.16 -21.95
CA PRO A 155 21.05 -11.60 -21.95
C PRO A 155 21.40 -12.18 -23.32
N ASP A 156 22.06 -13.32 -23.33
CA ASP A 156 22.17 -14.09 -24.57
C ASP A 156 20.77 -14.47 -25.05
N ILE A 157 20.52 -14.19 -26.31
CA ILE A 157 19.24 -14.45 -26.93
C ILE A 157 19.12 -15.96 -27.18
N ALA A 158 18.27 -16.63 -26.40
CA ALA A 158 17.92 -17.99 -26.75
C ALA A 158 17.09 -17.98 -28.04
N PRO A 159 17.47 -18.76 -29.07
CA PRO A 159 16.72 -18.78 -30.32
C PRO A 159 15.32 -19.33 -30.06
N TYR A 160 14.32 -18.45 -30.15
CA TYR A 160 12.91 -18.82 -30.05
C TYR A 160 12.38 -19.16 -31.46
N GLU A 161 11.79 -20.32 -31.63
CA GLU A 161 11.17 -20.68 -32.91
C GLU A 161 9.70 -20.25 -32.93
N GLY A 162 9.32 -19.40 -33.90
CA GLY A 162 7.98 -18.90 -34.13
C GLY A 162 7.69 -17.60 -33.42
N TRP A 163 6.41 -17.34 -33.19
CA TRP A 163 5.93 -16.11 -32.57
C TRP A 163 5.99 -16.17 -31.06
N PHE A 164 6.53 -15.13 -30.42
CA PHE A 164 6.50 -14.92 -28.98
C PHE A 164 5.66 -13.67 -28.65
N PRO A 165 4.70 -13.73 -27.70
CA PRO A 165 4.09 -14.96 -27.20
C PRO A 165 3.37 -15.73 -28.32
N ARG A 166 2.94 -16.98 -28.05
CA ARG A 166 2.25 -17.79 -29.06
C ARG A 166 0.92 -17.19 -29.48
N GLU A 167 0.19 -16.64 -28.52
CA GLU A 167 -1.13 -16.07 -28.72
C GLU A 167 -1.15 -14.60 -28.25
N VAL A 168 -2.12 -13.82 -28.72
CA VAL A 168 -2.33 -12.43 -28.28
C VAL A 168 -2.99 -12.34 -26.90
N VAL A 169 -3.50 -13.45 -26.40
CA VAL A 169 -4.09 -13.56 -25.06
C VAL A 169 -3.72 -14.91 -24.48
N GLU A 170 -3.20 -14.91 -23.27
CA GLU A 170 -2.80 -16.09 -22.53
C GLU A 170 -3.60 -16.25 -21.25
N THR A 171 -3.95 -17.48 -20.91
CA THR A 171 -4.61 -17.82 -19.65
C THR A 171 -3.56 -17.87 -18.55
N GLY A 172 -3.74 -17.06 -17.53
CA GLY A 172 -2.98 -17.08 -16.30
C GLY A 172 -3.54 -18.07 -15.28
N GLU A 173 -3.14 -17.91 -14.03
CA GLU A 173 -3.56 -18.77 -12.93
C GLU A 173 -4.87 -18.29 -12.30
N VAL A 174 -5.56 -19.21 -11.62
CA VAL A 174 -6.62 -18.86 -10.69
C VAL A 174 -6.01 -18.80 -9.30
N ARG A 175 -6.18 -17.68 -8.64
CA ARG A 175 -5.73 -17.47 -7.28
C ARG A 175 -6.90 -17.25 -6.35
N VAL A 176 -6.68 -17.51 -5.09
CA VAL A 176 -7.67 -17.23 -4.05
C VAL A 176 -7.19 -16.02 -3.26
N TYR A 177 -8.08 -15.07 -3.05
CA TYR A 177 -7.87 -13.89 -2.24
C TYR A 177 -9.10 -13.69 -1.35
N ARG A 178 -8.91 -13.79 -0.04
CA ARG A 178 -10.01 -13.72 0.95
C ARG A 178 -11.17 -14.65 0.66
N GLY A 179 -10.83 -15.88 0.24
CA GLY A 179 -11.81 -16.90 -0.10
C GLY A 179 -12.49 -16.68 -1.45
N ARG A 180 -12.10 -15.67 -2.25
CA ARG A 180 -12.64 -15.42 -3.60
C ARG A 180 -11.62 -15.82 -4.66
N SER A 181 -12.07 -16.55 -5.65
CA SER A 181 -11.26 -16.92 -6.81
C SER A 181 -11.11 -15.73 -7.77
N VAL A 182 -9.87 -15.42 -8.14
CA VAL A 182 -9.49 -14.39 -9.11
C VAL A 182 -8.74 -15.05 -10.25
N ALA A 183 -9.27 -14.90 -11.46
CA ALA A 183 -8.63 -15.38 -12.68
C ALA A 183 -7.79 -14.27 -13.31
N GLU A 184 -6.69 -14.63 -13.94
CA GLU A 184 -5.80 -13.71 -14.62
C GLU A 184 -5.66 -14.05 -16.09
N VAL A 185 -5.57 -13.00 -16.91
CA VAL A 185 -5.46 -13.10 -18.37
C VAL A 185 -4.39 -12.14 -18.86
N GLY A 186 -3.32 -12.66 -19.44
CA GLY A 186 -2.27 -11.87 -20.08
C GLY A 186 -2.69 -11.41 -21.47
N VAL A 187 -2.63 -10.11 -21.76
CA VAL A 187 -2.95 -9.51 -23.05
C VAL A 187 -1.69 -8.97 -23.69
N TYR A 188 -1.37 -9.45 -24.88
CA TYR A 188 -0.16 -9.12 -25.61
C TYR A 188 -0.53 -8.44 -26.95
N PRO A 189 -0.55 -7.11 -27.00
CA PRO A 189 -0.85 -6.39 -28.24
C PRO A 189 0.27 -6.48 -29.28
N VAL A 190 1.41 -7.02 -28.88
CA VAL A 190 2.59 -7.20 -29.75
C VAL A 190 3.10 -8.62 -29.61
N ARG A 191 3.39 -9.25 -30.75
CA ARG A 191 4.08 -10.53 -30.85
C ARG A 191 5.33 -10.37 -31.69
N TYR A 192 6.36 -11.13 -31.42
CA TYR A 192 7.63 -11.02 -32.12
C TYR A 192 8.08 -12.35 -32.73
N ASP A 193 8.43 -12.32 -34.01
CA ASP A 193 9.10 -13.44 -34.68
C ASP A 193 10.62 -13.17 -34.67
N TRP A 194 11.26 -13.85 -33.74
CA TRP A 194 12.70 -13.65 -33.53
C TRP A 194 13.55 -14.02 -34.76
N LYS A 195 13.19 -15.11 -35.45
CA LYS A 195 13.93 -15.63 -36.59
C LYS A 195 13.92 -14.64 -37.77
N ASN A 196 12.79 -14.00 -37.98
CA ASN A 196 12.57 -13.10 -39.12
C ASN A 196 12.77 -11.63 -38.77
N GLY A 197 12.92 -11.27 -37.48
CA GLY A 197 13.03 -9.88 -37.03
C GLY A 197 11.76 -9.06 -37.34
N VAL A 198 10.59 -9.64 -37.10
CA VAL A 198 9.29 -9.05 -37.42
C VAL A 198 8.45 -8.93 -36.15
N VAL A 199 7.94 -7.74 -35.94
CA VAL A 199 6.94 -7.43 -34.89
C VAL A 199 5.55 -7.49 -35.50
N ARG A 200 4.64 -8.20 -34.88
CA ARG A 200 3.21 -8.18 -35.21
C ARG A 200 2.48 -7.34 -34.19
N ALA A 201 2.05 -6.13 -34.57
CA ALA A 201 1.37 -5.19 -33.72
C ALA A 201 -0.14 -5.22 -34.02
N CYS A 202 -0.96 -5.37 -32.99
CA CYS A 202 -2.43 -5.44 -33.12
C CYS A 202 -3.05 -4.08 -32.82
N SER A 203 -3.90 -3.59 -33.71
CA SER A 203 -4.73 -2.39 -33.53
C SER A 203 -6.00 -2.68 -32.74
N LYS A 204 -6.46 -3.97 -32.73
CA LYS A 204 -7.63 -4.40 -31.99
C LYS A 204 -7.46 -5.81 -31.47
N ILE A 205 -7.88 -6.03 -30.23
CA ILE A 205 -8.00 -7.37 -29.62
C ILE A 205 -9.34 -7.43 -28.90
N VAL A 206 -10.15 -8.44 -29.22
CA VAL A 206 -11.39 -8.75 -28.51
C VAL A 206 -11.28 -10.16 -27.98
N TYR A 207 -11.40 -10.32 -26.68
CA TYR A 207 -11.38 -11.62 -26.04
C TYR A 207 -12.53 -11.81 -25.05
N ARG A 208 -12.90 -13.04 -24.79
CA ARG A 208 -13.91 -13.42 -23.83
C ARG A 208 -13.34 -14.35 -22.78
N VAL A 209 -13.56 -14.04 -21.54
CA VAL A 209 -13.41 -14.91 -20.40
C VAL A 209 -14.76 -15.56 -20.13
N THR A 210 -14.83 -16.89 -20.18
CA THR A 210 -16.04 -17.66 -19.87
C THR A 210 -15.80 -18.38 -18.55
N PHE A 211 -16.72 -18.20 -17.60
CA PHE A 211 -16.65 -18.85 -16.30
C PHE A 211 -17.01 -20.33 -16.43
N GLY A 212 -16.21 -21.20 -15.84
CA GLY A 212 -16.42 -22.65 -15.86
C GLY A 212 -17.44 -23.08 -14.82
N GLU A 213 -18.05 -24.24 -15.05
CA GLU A 213 -18.93 -24.88 -14.07
C GLU A 213 -18.07 -25.59 -13.00
N GLY A 214 -18.41 -25.35 -11.74
CA GLY A 214 -18.16 -26.12 -10.55
C GLY A 214 -16.78 -26.78 -10.33
N GLY A 215 -16.21 -26.44 -9.24
CA GLY A 215 -15.04 -27.10 -8.64
C GLY A 215 -14.61 -26.31 -7.41
N LEU A 216 -15.36 -26.50 -6.34
CA LEU A 216 -15.20 -25.78 -5.09
C LEU A 216 -13.82 -26.02 -4.46
N ARG A 217 -12.99 -24.98 -4.33
CA ARG A 217 -12.49 -24.65 -2.99
C ARG A 217 -13.51 -23.68 -2.39
N SER A 218 -14.43 -24.18 -1.61
CA SER A 218 -15.36 -23.36 -0.88
C SER A 218 -14.57 -22.45 0.07
N ALA A 219 -14.83 -21.15 -0.03
CA ALA A 219 -14.60 -20.29 1.13
C ALA A 219 -15.19 -21.02 2.36
N PRO A 220 -14.55 -20.95 3.53
CA PRO A 220 -15.12 -21.55 4.74
C PRO A 220 -16.57 -21.11 4.86
N GLU A 221 -17.50 -22.05 5.03
CA GLU A 221 -18.94 -21.76 5.16
C GLU A 221 -19.15 -20.66 6.19
N GLY A 222 -19.89 -19.63 5.84
CA GLY A 222 -20.25 -18.53 6.73
C GLY A 222 -19.36 -17.30 6.64
N ARG A 223 -18.36 -17.25 5.77
CA ARG A 223 -17.57 -16.05 5.56
C ARG A 223 -18.38 -15.01 4.79
N ILE A 224 -18.84 -13.99 5.49
CA ILE A 224 -19.35 -12.78 4.86
C ILE A 224 -18.11 -12.07 4.32
N ALA A 225 -17.94 -12.05 2.98
CA ALA A 225 -16.92 -11.20 2.40
C ALA A 225 -17.26 -9.77 2.81
N PRO A 226 -16.46 -9.14 3.62
CA PRO A 226 -16.69 -7.76 3.97
C PRO A 226 -16.49 -6.92 2.72
N ASP A 227 -16.81 -5.63 2.79
CA ASP A 227 -16.68 -4.61 1.76
C ASP A 227 -15.35 -4.77 0.97
N ASP A 228 -15.37 -5.62 -0.04
CA ASP A 228 -14.22 -5.97 -0.88
C ASP A 228 -13.98 -4.90 -1.94
N SER A 229 -13.98 -3.63 -1.52
CA SER A 229 -13.60 -2.51 -2.38
C SER A 229 -12.23 -2.74 -3.04
N PHE A 230 -11.39 -3.56 -2.43
CA PHE A 230 -10.12 -3.98 -3.01
C PHE A 230 -10.30 -4.83 -4.28
N LEU A 231 -11.10 -5.90 -4.25
CA LEU A 231 -11.38 -6.70 -5.44
C LEU A 231 -12.21 -5.92 -6.48
N ASP A 232 -13.15 -5.11 -6.01
CA ASP A 232 -13.96 -4.24 -6.89
C ASP A 232 -13.08 -3.22 -7.63
N ASN A 233 -12.03 -2.74 -7.01
CA ASN A 233 -11.08 -1.80 -7.62
C ASN A 233 -10.04 -2.48 -8.53
N THR A 234 -9.81 -3.76 -8.36
CA THR A 234 -8.67 -4.48 -8.96
C THR A 234 -9.07 -5.48 -10.03
N THR A 235 -10.33 -5.90 -10.08
CA THR A 235 -10.85 -6.80 -11.10
C THR A 235 -11.72 -6.05 -12.11
N LEU A 236 -11.72 -6.51 -13.37
CA LEU A 236 -12.50 -5.84 -14.43
C LEU A 236 -14.01 -5.98 -14.27
N ASN A 237 -14.45 -6.92 -13.47
CA ASN A 237 -15.86 -7.23 -13.21
C ASN A 237 -16.23 -7.21 -11.72
N GLY A 238 -15.48 -6.53 -10.88
CA GLY A 238 -15.67 -6.51 -9.42
C GLY A 238 -17.09 -6.16 -8.98
N ASN A 239 -17.73 -5.21 -9.65
CA ASN A 239 -19.09 -4.80 -9.35
C ASN A 239 -20.16 -5.88 -9.67
N VAL A 240 -19.83 -6.93 -10.40
CA VAL A 240 -20.80 -7.98 -10.80
C VAL A 240 -20.80 -9.14 -9.80
N GLY A 241 -19.65 -9.41 -9.17
CA GLY A 241 -19.60 -10.34 -8.03
C GLY A 241 -20.42 -9.84 -6.83
N ALA A 242 -20.46 -8.53 -6.61
CA ALA A 242 -21.25 -7.89 -5.55
C ALA A 242 -22.78 -8.02 -5.76
N ALA A 243 -23.28 -7.98 -6.99
CA ALA A 243 -24.71 -8.11 -7.25
C ALA A 243 -25.29 -9.49 -6.84
N GLY A 244 -24.49 -10.55 -6.90
CA GLY A 244 -24.85 -11.87 -6.34
C GLY A 244 -24.82 -11.88 -4.81
N TYR A 245 -23.93 -11.11 -4.19
CA TYR A 245 -23.80 -10.99 -2.75
C TYR A 245 -24.85 -10.06 -2.11
N GLU A 246 -25.30 -9.02 -2.80
CA GLU A 246 -26.38 -8.15 -2.31
C GLU A 246 -27.71 -8.90 -2.16
N MET A 247 -27.93 -9.96 -2.93
CA MET A 247 -29.12 -10.79 -2.77
C MET A 247 -29.13 -11.60 -1.45
N PHE A 248 -27.99 -11.80 -0.83
CA PHE A 248 -27.88 -12.48 0.48
C PHE A 248 -27.74 -11.52 1.67
N ARG A 249 -27.56 -10.23 1.44
CA ARG A 249 -27.81 -9.22 2.48
C ARG A 249 -29.32 -9.18 2.71
N SER A 250 -29.80 -10.02 3.62
CA SER A 250 -31.18 -9.94 4.07
C SER A 250 -31.45 -8.50 4.55
N ALA A 251 -32.52 -7.92 4.01
CA ALA A 251 -32.96 -6.56 4.30
C ALA A 251 -33.36 -6.31 5.76
N GLY A 252 -32.72 -6.93 6.71
CA GLY A 252 -33.00 -6.91 8.14
C GLY A 252 -31.82 -6.77 9.09
N ASP A 253 -30.59 -6.95 8.62
CA ASP A 253 -29.43 -6.82 9.49
C ASP A 253 -28.62 -5.56 9.12
N THR A 254 -28.92 -4.48 9.82
CA THR A 254 -28.36 -3.14 9.61
C THR A 254 -27.03 -2.91 10.33
N GLY A 255 -26.46 -3.94 10.97
CA GLY A 255 -25.14 -3.85 11.60
C GLY A 255 -24.16 -4.78 10.90
N SER A 256 -23.23 -4.25 10.11
CA SER A 256 -22.07 -5.04 9.71
C SER A 256 -21.28 -5.41 10.96
N ALA A 257 -20.85 -6.68 11.10
CA ALA A 257 -19.79 -7.01 12.02
C ALA A 257 -18.59 -6.10 11.66
N GLY A 258 -18.00 -5.42 12.64
CA GLY A 258 -16.80 -4.61 12.42
C GLY A 258 -15.66 -5.48 11.83
N LYS A 259 -14.67 -4.85 11.24
CA LYS A 259 -13.45 -5.54 10.86
C LYS A 259 -12.78 -6.09 12.13
N ASP A 260 -12.34 -7.34 12.10
CA ASP A 260 -11.65 -7.95 13.23
C ASP A 260 -10.15 -7.79 13.13
N TYR A 261 -9.53 -7.86 14.30
CA TYR A 261 -8.12 -7.65 14.56
C TYR A 261 -7.54 -8.81 15.34
N LEU A 262 -6.42 -9.37 14.88
CA LEU A 262 -5.65 -10.34 15.66
C LEU A 262 -4.33 -9.70 16.10
N ILE A 263 -4.06 -9.74 17.42
CA ILE A 263 -2.79 -9.31 17.99
C ILE A 263 -2.07 -10.53 18.55
N LEU A 264 -0.87 -10.82 18.04
CA LEU A 264 0.04 -11.85 18.53
C LEU A 264 1.17 -11.20 19.32
N SER A 265 1.53 -11.75 20.48
CA SER A 265 2.59 -11.22 21.31
C SER A 265 3.06 -12.23 22.38
N THR A 266 4.00 -11.80 23.20
CA THR A 266 4.44 -12.52 24.39
C THR A 266 3.77 -11.99 25.66
N PRO A 267 3.76 -12.75 26.77
CA PRO A 267 3.25 -12.26 28.06
C PRO A 267 4.01 -11.03 28.60
N GLU A 268 5.25 -10.83 28.19
CA GLU A 268 6.05 -9.67 28.61
C GLU A 268 5.41 -8.33 28.16
N PHE A 269 4.77 -8.33 27.00
CA PHE A 269 4.16 -7.12 26.43
C PHE A 269 2.66 -7.00 26.71
N GLU A 270 2.09 -7.83 27.60
CA GLU A 270 0.65 -7.90 27.88
C GLU A 270 0.02 -6.54 28.16
N GLU A 271 0.68 -5.69 28.97
CA GLU A 271 0.15 -4.36 29.31
C GLU A 271 -0.02 -3.46 28.06
N ALA A 272 0.98 -3.42 27.18
CA ALA A 272 0.92 -2.66 25.96
C ALA A 272 -0.16 -3.21 25.01
N VAL A 273 -0.19 -4.54 24.84
CA VAL A 273 -1.20 -5.23 24.02
C VAL A 273 -2.62 -4.97 24.53
N ARG A 274 -2.85 -5.06 25.84
CA ARG A 274 -4.15 -4.79 26.45
C ARG A 274 -4.60 -3.36 26.18
N ARG A 275 -3.73 -2.36 26.34
CA ARG A 275 -4.03 -0.95 26.07
C ARG A 275 -4.40 -0.72 24.61
N LEU A 276 -3.64 -1.31 23.68
CA LEU A 276 -3.92 -1.20 22.25
C LEU A 276 -5.23 -1.92 21.88
N ALA A 277 -5.45 -3.12 22.41
CA ALA A 277 -6.69 -3.87 22.19
C ALA A 277 -7.92 -3.10 22.68
N ASP A 278 -7.86 -2.50 23.87
CA ASP A 278 -8.95 -1.67 24.41
C ASP A 278 -9.20 -0.43 23.53
N TRP A 279 -8.13 0.16 23.00
CA TRP A 279 -8.25 1.26 22.06
C TRP A 279 -8.92 0.82 20.75
N LYS A 280 -8.49 -0.29 20.16
CA LYS A 280 -9.09 -0.81 18.92
C LYS A 280 -10.55 -1.22 19.09
N ARG A 281 -10.92 -1.85 20.24
CA ARG A 281 -12.33 -2.11 20.58
C ARG A 281 -13.12 -0.80 20.68
N THR A 282 -12.51 0.25 21.21
CA THR A 282 -13.15 1.57 21.27
C THR A 282 -13.45 2.12 19.87
N LEU A 283 -12.56 1.89 18.90
CA LEU A 283 -12.77 2.28 17.50
C LEU A 283 -13.75 1.36 16.75
N GLY A 284 -14.23 0.29 17.36
CA GLY A 284 -15.21 -0.62 16.77
C GLY A 284 -14.66 -1.87 16.13
N PHE A 285 -13.39 -2.19 16.37
CA PHE A 285 -12.80 -3.46 15.91
C PHE A 285 -13.13 -4.60 16.89
N GLY A 286 -13.48 -5.78 16.37
CA GLY A 286 -13.39 -7.01 17.14
C GLY A 286 -11.93 -7.39 17.35
N VAL A 287 -11.47 -7.55 18.59
CA VAL A 287 -10.05 -7.77 18.86
C VAL A 287 -9.81 -9.10 19.54
N HIS A 288 -9.05 -9.94 18.86
CA HIS A 288 -8.55 -11.22 19.35
C HIS A 288 -7.08 -11.06 19.75
N THR A 289 -6.71 -11.57 20.89
CA THR A 289 -5.33 -11.54 21.39
C THR A 289 -4.83 -12.95 21.66
N ARG A 290 -3.56 -13.23 21.31
CA ARG A 290 -2.87 -14.48 21.65
C ARG A 290 -1.50 -14.13 22.21
N LEU A 291 -1.28 -14.46 23.49
CA LEU A 291 -0.02 -14.22 24.19
C LEU A 291 0.64 -15.56 24.51
N ARG A 292 1.85 -15.76 24.02
CA ARG A 292 2.65 -16.97 24.26
C ARG A 292 4.14 -16.61 24.37
N GLY A 293 4.88 -17.33 25.20
CA GLY A 293 6.33 -17.21 25.30
C GLY A 293 7.10 -18.27 24.51
N ASP A 294 6.42 -19.07 23.68
CA ASP A 294 7.00 -20.19 22.93
C ASP A 294 6.55 -20.19 21.47
N TRP A 295 6.52 -19.02 20.85
CA TRP A 295 6.17 -18.87 19.46
C TRP A 295 7.19 -19.57 18.53
N THR A 296 6.67 -20.20 17.50
CA THR A 296 7.41 -20.64 16.30
C THR A 296 6.60 -20.24 15.08
N PRO A 297 7.22 -20.13 13.88
CA PRO A 297 6.49 -19.79 12.65
C PRO A 297 5.24 -20.65 12.45
N GLU A 298 5.31 -21.96 12.69
CA GLU A 298 4.17 -22.87 12.53
C GLU A 298 3.06 -22.61 13.55
N ARG A 299 3.43 -22.25 14.80
CA ARG A 299 2.45 -21.92 15.85
C ARG A 299 1.76 -20.60 15.55
N ILE A 300 2.50 -19.61 15.03
CA ILE A 300 1.95 -18.33 14.58
C ILE A 300 0.96 -18.59 13.45
N LYS A 301 1.39 -19.30 12.41
CA LYS A 301 0.53 -19.65 11.27
C LYS A 301 -0.74 -20.40 11.69
N SER A 302 -0.61 -21.33 12.63
CA SER A 302 -1.74 -22.11 13.16
C SER A 302 -2.71 -21.22 13.93
N ALA A 303 -2.22 -20.30 14.78
CA ALA A 303 -3.03 -19.36 15.52
C ALA A 303 -3.77 -18.38 14.60
N VAL A 304 -3.10 -17.87 13.55
CA VAL A 304 -3.73 -17.00 12.55
C VAL A 304 -4.85 -17.76 11.83
N LYS A 305 -4.60 -18.98 11.35
CA LYS A 305 -5.59 -19.80 10.67
C LYS A 305 -6.78 -20.16 11.57
N GLU A 306 -6.55 -20.42 12.87
CA GLU A 306 -7.62 -20.69 13.84
C GLU A 306 -8.58 -19.51 13.96
N VAL A 307 -8.01 -18.29 14.19
CA VAL A 307 -8.83 -17.08 14.33
C VAL A 307 -9.49 -16.72 13.01
N TYR A 308 -8.78 -16.83 11.88
CA TYR A 308 -9.33 -16.58 10.55
C TYR A 308 -10.56 -17.44 10.22
N ARG A 309 -10.58 -18.70 10.69
CA ARG A 309 -11.73 -19.60 10.50
C ARG A 309 -12.90 -19.27 11.44
N SER A 310 -12.61 -18.82 12.66
CA SER A 310 -13.63 -18.52 13.66
C SER A 310 -14.18 -17.11 13.60
N ALA A 311 -13.41 -16.15 13.03
CA ALA A 311 -13.77 -14.76 12.87
C ALA A 311 -13.77 -14.38 11.37
N PRO A 312 -14.93 -14.51 10.67
CA PRO A 312 -15.03 -14.25 9.25
C PRO A 312 -14.64 -12.82 8.83
N SER A 313 -14.71 -11.88 9.77
CA SER A 313 -14.35 -10.48 9.60
C SER A 313 -12.91 -10.14 9.99
N LEU A 314 -12.04 -11.15 10.15
CA LEU A 314 -10.62 -10.90 10.42
C LEU A 314 -9.93 -10.26 9.20
N TYR A 315 -9.40 -9.05 9.39
CA TYR A 315 -8.72 -8.24 8.36
C TYR A 315 -7.29 -7.92 8.70
N TYR A 316 -7.00 -7.68 9.99
CA TYR A 316 -5.73 -7.14 10.44
C TYR A 316 -5.01 -8.14 11.32
N LEU A 317 -3.74 -8.34 11.03
CA LEU A 317 -2.79 -9.07 11.86
C LEU A 317 -1.71 -8.10 12.33
N LEU A 318 -1.58 -7.96 13.64
CA LEU A 318 -0.51 -7.21 14.28
C LEU A 318 0.35 -8.14 15.13
N ILE A 319 1.64 -8.09 14.90
CA ILE A 319 2.64 -8.79 15.71
C ILE A 319 3.32 -7.74 16.61
N VAL A 320 3.32 -7.98 17.92
CA VAL A 320 3.99 -7.12 18.91
C VAL A 320 5.10 -7.92 19.57
N GLY A 321 6.32 -7.56 19.28
CA GLY A 321 7.55 -8.23 19.68
C GLY A 321 8.54 -8.26 18.52
N ASP A 322 9.81 -8.35 18.87
CA ASP A 322 10.91 -8.50 17.94
C ASP A 322 10.97 -9.91 17.37
N HIS A 323 11.93 -10.18 16.47
CA HIS A 323 12.12 -11.50 15.87
C HIS A 323 12.39 -12.57 16.93
N ASP A 324 13.16 -12.26 17.94
CA ASP A 324 13.49 -13.19 19.05
C ASP A 324 12.28 -13.52 19.95
N ASP A 325 11.31 -12.62 20.03
CA ASP A 325 10.11 -12.81 20.86
C ASP A 325 8.97 -13.49 20.10
N VAL A 326 8.71 -13.03 18.88
CA VAL A 326 7.69 -13.55 17.97
C VAL A 326 8.33 -13.69 16.58
N PRO A 327 8.90 -14.85 16.28
CA PRO A 327 9.70 -15.04 15.06
C PRO A 327 8.89 -14.77 13.79
N ALA A 328 9.54 -14.18 12.80
CA ALA A 328 9.07 -14.16 11.43
C ALA A 328 9.50 -15.45 10.71
N GLU A 329 8.95 -15.73 9.56
CA GLU A 329 9.34 -16.87 8.73
C GLU A 329 10.72 -16.62 8.10
N ASP A 330 11.65 -17.55 8.28
CA ASP A 330 12.97 -17.53 7.64
C ASP A 330 12.85 -17.98 6.19
N MET A 331 13.27 -17.13 5.27
CA MET A 331 13.25 -17.40 3.84
C MET A 331 14.66 -17.50 3.26
N ALA A 332 14.82 -18.43 2.34
CA ALA A 332 16.00 -18.51 1.51
C ALA A 332 15.59 -18.58 0.03
N ARG A 333 16.12 -17.67 -0.78
CA ARG A 333 15.91 -17.69 -2.24
C ARG A 333 17.22 -17.55 -2.96
N THR A 334 17.43 -18.44 -3.92
CA THR A 334 18.54 -18.32 -4.87
C THR A 334 18.02 -17.64 -6.12
N ILE A 335 18.56 -16.51 -6.45
CA ILE A 335 18.21 -15.74 -7.65
C ILE A 335 19.37 -15.84 -8.62
N VAL A 336 19.11 -16.35 -9.81
CA VAL A 336 20.13 -16.49 -10.85
C VAL A 336 20.00 -15.32 -11.81
N ASN A 337 21.08 -14.54 -11.96
CA ASN A 337 21.10 -13.46 -12.94
C ASN A 337 21.30 -13.97 -14.37
N ASN A 338 21.25 -13.07 -15.35
CA ASN A 338 21.38 -13.36 -16.76
C ASN A 338 22.73 -13.99 -17.19
N LYS A 339 23.76 -13.88 -16.33
CA LYS A 339 25.08 -14.51 -16.53
C LYS A 339 25.19 -15.88 -15.89
N GLY A 340 24.12 -16.40 -15.28
CA GLY A 340 24.12 -17.65 -14.55
C GLY A 340 24.77 -17.57 -13.18
N TYR A 341 25.06 -16.36 -12.64
CA TYR A 341 25.52 -16.21 -11.27
C TYR A 341 24.33 -16.33 -10.32
N ALA A 342 24.46 -17.21 -9.35
CA ALA A 342 23.48 -17.39 -8.29
C ALA A 342 23.77 -16.45 -7.12
N PHE A 343 22.74 -15.76 -6.65
CA PHE A 343 22.78 -14.95 -5.44
C PHE A 343 21.83 -15.57 -4.43
N ASP A 344 22.32 -15.91 -3.27
CA ASP A 344 21.54 -16.50 -2.19
C ASP A 344 21.09 -15.35 -1.25
N TYR A 345 19.79 -15.12 -1.22
CA TYR A 345 19.16 -14.19 -0.30
C TYR A 345 18.60 -14.94 0.90
N ARG A 346 18.83 -14.40 2.09
CA ARG A 346 18.28 -14.89 3.36
C ARG A 346 17.65 -13.72 4.08
N TYR A 347 16.37 -13.81 4.34
CA TYR A 347 15.58 -12.73 4.94
C TYR A 347 14.45 -13.30 5.77
N VAL A 348 13.88 -12.48 6.62
CA VAL A 348 12.69 -12.81 7.40
C VAL A 348 11.47 -12.13 6.83
N THR A 349 10.30 -12.75 7.02
CA THR A 349 9.04 -12.21 6.54
C THR A 349 7.85 -12.57 7.41
N ASP A 350 6.95 -11.59 7.63
CA ASP A 350 5.62 -11.81 8.19
C ASP A 350 4.56 -12.06 7.10
N TYR A 351 4.94 -11.98 5.83
CA TYR A 351 4.01 -12.04 4.72
C TYR A 351 3.15 -13.30 4.71
N TYR A 352 3.79 -14.46 4.91
CA TYR A 352 3.11 -15.75 4.88
C TYR A 352 2.15 -16.00 6.03
N TYR A 353 2.27 -15.27 7.13
CA TYR A 353 1.28 -15.36 8.21
C TYR A 353 -0.08 -14.87 7.75
N GLY A 354 -0.11 -13.95 6.78
CA GLY A 354 -1.33 -13.45 6.16
C GLY A 354 -1.92 -14.32 5.06
N CYS A 355 -1.18 -15.29 4.50
CA CYS A 355 -1.65 -16.18 3.43
C CYS A 355 -2.40 -17.37 4.03
N VAL A 356 -3.71 -17.36 4.15
CA VAL A 356 -4.47 -18.32 4.98
C VAL A 356 -5.50 -19.14 4.22
N ASP A 357 -5.66 -18.96 2.92
CA ASP A 357 -6.66 -19.62 2.09
C ASP A 357 -6.30 -21.06 1.64
N GLY A 358 -5.18 -21.61 2.05
CA GLY A 358 -4.86 -23.00 1.78
C GLY A 358 -3.37 -23.33 1.75
N GLU A 359 -3.03 -24.48 1.17
CA GLU A 359 -1.65 -24.87 0.89
C GLU A 359 -1.21 -24.25 -0.44
N GLY A 360 -0.01 -23.65 -0.45
CA GLY A 360 0.52 -22.95 -1.64
C GLY A 360 -0.14 -21.58 -1.89
N ASP A 361 -0.90 -21.05 -0.92
CA ASP A 361 -1.40 -19.70 -0.96
C ASP A 361 -0.24 -18.70 -0.85
N VAL A 362 -0.17 -17.80 -1.82
CA VAL A 362 0.90 -16.82 -1.98
C VAL A 362 0.38 -15.37 -1.94
N LEU A 363 -0.94 -15.19 -1.84
CA LEU A 363 -1.58 -13.90 -1.68
C LEU A 363 -2.05 -13.73 -0.25
N ALA A 364 -1.56 -12.69 0.40
CA ALA A 364 -1.96 -12.44 1.78
C ALA A 364 -3.40 -11.93 1.87
N ASP A 365 -4.19 -12.58 2.70
CA ASP A 365 -5.60 -12.26 2.97
C ASP A 365 -5.75 -11.22 4.08
N LEU A 366 -4.72 -11.04 4.89
CA LEU A 366 -4.71 -10.13 6.02
C LEU A 366 -3.76 -8.96 5.78
N TYR A 367 -4.18 -7.77 6.15
CA TYR A 367 -3.30 -6.62 6.27
C TYR A 367 -2.42 -6.80 7.51
N ARG A 368 -1.10 -6.71 7.33
CA ARG A 368 -0.10 -7.08 8.34
C ARG A 368 0.65 -5.86 8.81
N GLY A 369 1.05 -5.88 10.07
CA GLY A 369 1.97 -4.93 10.65
C GLY A 369 2.73 -5.55 11.82
N ARG A 370 3.88 -4.99 12.11
CA ARG A 370 4.73 -5.39 13.24
C ARG A 370 5.11 -4.17 14.07
N LEU A 371 5.07 -4.33 15.39
CA LEU A 371 5.72 -3.45 16.35
C LEU A 371 6.93 -4.22 16.92
N PRO A 372 8.09 -4.11 16.28
CA PRO A 372 9.28 -4.84 16.70
C PRO A 372 9.87 -4.14 17.93
N VAL A 373 9.56 -4.68 19.10
CA VAL A 373 9.93 -4.17 20.42
C VAL A 373 10.55 -5.29 21.22
N SER A 374 11.64 -5.00 21.92
CA SER A 374 12.42 -5.97 22.70
C SER A 374 12.22 -5.82 24.21
N THR A 375 11.54 -4.75 24.66
CA THR A 375 11.25 -4.51 26.08
C THR A 375 9.83 -4.04 26.31
N ALA A 376 9.28 -4.35 27.49
CA ALA A 376 7.96 -3.87 27.89
C ALA A 376 7.83 -2.34 27.86
N MET A 377 8.91 -1.61 28.11
CA MET A 377 8.92 -0.15 28.06
C MET A 377 8.82 0.37 26.64
N GLU A 378 9.50 -0.22 25.70
CA GLU A 378 9.39 0.09 24.28
C GLU A 378 7.98 -0.22 23.75
N ALA A 379 7.45 -1.39 24.09
CA ALA A 379 6.09 -1.78 23.73
C ALA A 379 5.06 -0.73 24.18
N VAL A 380 5.15 -0.28 25.44
CA VAL A 380 4.29 0.79 25.97
C VAL A 380 4.56 2.11 25.23
N THR A 381 5.81 2.46 24.95
CA THR A 381 6.16 3.70 24.24
C THR A 381 5.55 3.74 22.84
N VAL A 382 5.70 2.67 22.06
CA VAL A 382 5.18 2.58 20.69
C VAL A 382 3.65 2.59 20.69
N VAL A 383 3.02 1.81 21.56
CA VAL A 383 1.56 1.79 21.71
C VAL A 383 1.01 3.15 22.13
N ASP A 384 1.67 3.85 23.04
CA ASP A 384 1.25 5.19 23.46
C ASP A 384 1.34 6.22 22.33
N LYS A 385 2.37 6.12 21.46
CA LYS A 385 2.47 6.95 20.25
C LYS A 385 1.29 6.70 19.32
N ILE A 386 0.96 5.44 19.04
CA ILE A 386 -0.17 5.05 18.18
C ILE A 386 -1.50 5.58 18.75
N ILE A 387 -1.79 5.29 20.02
CA ILE A 387 -3.02 5.74 20.67
C ILE A 387 -3.11 7.27 20.69
N ARG A 388 -2.01 7.95 20.97
CA ARG A 388 -1.97 9.42 20.99
C ARG A 388 -2.19 10.01 19.61
N TYR A 389 -1.53 9.46 18.60
CA TYR A 389 -1.70 9.88 17.21
C TYR A 389 -3.15 9.78 16.75
N GLU A 390 -3.82 8.64 16.99
CA GLU A 390 -5.21 8.44 16.59
C GLU A 390 -6.20 9.25 17.44
N ARG A 391 -5.99 9.30 18.78
CA ARG A 391 -6.95 9.87 19.73
C ARG A 391 -6.83 11.39 19.89
N ASN A 392 -5.62 11.89 19.94
CA ASN A 392 -5.30 13.29 20.18
C ASN A 392 -4.34 13.82 19.12
N PRO A 393 -4.74 13.82 17.83
CA PRO A 393 -3.85 14.21 16.75
C PRO A 393 -3.40 15.67 16.90
N VAL A 394 -2.24 15.97 16.35
CA VAL A 394 -1.72 17.32 16.24
C VAL A 394 -2.74 18.17 15.48
N ARG A 395 -3.00 19.41 15.96
CA ARG A 395 -3.96 20.34 15.34
C ARG A 395 -3.27 21.49 14.60
N ASP A 396 -2.03 21.28 14.25
CA ASP A 396 -1.20 22.24 13.52
C ASP A 396 -1.30 22.01 12.01
N ALA A 397 -1.88 22.95 11.28
CA ALA A 397 -2.03 22.85 9.83
C ALA A 397 -0.66 22.76 9.14
N ALA A 398 0.35 23.47 9.62
CA ALA A 398 1.68 23.45 9.03
C ALA A 398 2.31 22.04 9.04
N PHE A 399 1.99 21.23 10.08
CA PHE A 399 2.44 19.85 10.13
C PHE A 399 1.87 19.00 8.97
N TYR A 400 0.56 19.11 8.70
CA TYR A 400 -0.09 18.32 7.65
C TYR A 400 0.12 18.88 6.24
N ASP A 401 0.59 20.12 6.13
CA ASP A 401 0.93 20.72 4.84
C ASP A 401 2.35 20.37 4.39
N MET A 402 3.20 19.87 5.30
CA MET A 402 4.62 19.64 5.07
C MET A 402 4.93 18.16 4.83
N GLY A 403 5.49 17.83 3.66
CA GLY A 403 6.18 16.57 3.36
C GLY A 403 7.68 16.76 3.28
N LEU A 404 8.44 15.69 3.47
CA LEU A 404 9.89 15.68 3.31
C LEU A 404 10.30 14.56 2.34
N HIS A 405 11.04 14.92 1.29
CA HIS A 405 11.64 13.97 0.38
C HIS A 405 13.16 14.01 0.50
N CYS A 406 13.74 12.83 0.74
CA CYS A 406 15.18 12.63 0.77
C CYS A 406 15.55 11.68 -0.38
N ALA A 407 16.50 12.06 -1.23
CA ALA A 407 16.87 11.24 -2.37
C ALA A 407 18.33 11.43 -2.78
N TYR A 408 18.87 10.39 -3.39
CA TYR A 408 20.18 10.33 -3.98
C TYR A 408 20.09 10.45 -5.51
N PHE A 409 20.82 11.40 -6.08
CA PHE A 409 21.06 11.42 -7.51
C PHE A 409 22.29 10.56 -7.80
N GLU A 410 22.05 9.32 -8.20
CA GLU A 410 23.11 8.39 -8.54
C GLU A 410 23.55 8.62 -9.97
N ASP A 411 24.83 8.93 -10.15
CA ASP A 411 25.49 9.11 -11.45
C ASP A 411 26.90 8.55 -11.31
N CYS A 412 27.08 7.29 -11.67
CA CYS A 412 28.31 6.54 -11.53
C CYS A 412 29.08 6.46 -12.85
N PHE A 413 30.29 5.94 -12.82
CA PHE A 413 30.98 5.58 -14.06
C PHE A 413 30.19 4.53 -14.85
N PRO A 414 30.30 4.51 -16.18
CA PRO A 414 29.63 3.51 -17.02
C PRO A 414 29.96 2.04 -16.67
N ASP A 415 31.02 1.79 -15.89
CA ASP A 415 31.36 0.45 -15.39
C ASP A 415 30.74 0.13 -14.03
N GLY A 416 29.91 1.03 -13.46
CA GLY A 416 29.21 0.86 -12.18
C GLY A 416 30.09 1.13 -10.96
N THR A 417 31.29 1.70 -11.13
CA THR A 417 32.13 2.13 -9.99
C THR A 417 31.87 3.58 -9.62
N ASP A 418 32.08 3.95 -8.34
CA ASP A 418 31.94 5.34 -7.89
C ASP A 418 32.89 6.25 -8.68
N GLY A 419 32.34 7.29 -9.30
CA GLY A 419 33.09 8.26 -10.10
C GLY A 419 32.17 9.21 -10.85
N PRO A 420 32.75 10.20 -11.57
CA PRO A 420 31.93 11.09 -12.37
C PRO A 420 31.30 10.33 -13.52
N GLY A 421 29.97 10.31 -13.53
CA GLY A 421 29.17 9.73 -14.57
C GLY A 421 29.01 10.64 -15.78
N ASP A 422 27.97 10.43 -16.53
CA ASP A 422 27.66 11.14 -17.75
C ASP A 422 26.66 12.30 -17.56
N GLY A 423 26.18 12.51 -16.34
CA GLY A 423 25.20 13.52 -15.97
C GLY A 423 23.75 13.04 -16.11
N ILE A 424 23.56 11.74 -16.32
CA ILE A 424 22.24 11.10 -16.37
C ILE A 424 22.06 10.28 -15.09
N GLU A 425 20.90 10.39 -14.45
CA GLU A 425 20.58 9.59 -13.28
C GLU A 425 20.53 8.10 -13.65
N ASP A 426 21.35 7.26 -13.00
CA ASP A 426 21.43 5.82 -13.26
C ASP A 426 20.26 5.05 -12.64
N LYS A 427 19.79 5.51 -11.49
CA LYS A 427 18.62 4.96 -10.77
C LYS A 427 17.54 6.04 -10.69
N ARG A 428 16.30 5.64 -10.62
CA ARG A 428 15.16 6.57 -10.59
C ARG A 428 14.84 7.16 -9.21
N PHE A 429 15.79 7.26 -8.33
CA PHE A 429 15.55 7.71 -6.96
C PHE A 429 15.04 9.14 -6.89
N THR A 430 15.75 10.07 -7.55
CA THR A 430 15.36 11.47 -7.58
C THR A 430 14.15 11.69 -8.48
N LEU A 431 14.11 11.06 -9.64
CA LEU A 431 12.98 11.17 -10.56
C LEU A 431 11.68 10.74 -9.89
N THR A 432 11.64 9.56 -9.26
CA THR A 432 10.44 9.07 -8.56
C THR A 432 10.06 10.00 -7.40
N SER A 433 11.04 10.53 -6.67
CA SER A 433 10.79 11.51 -5.62
C SER A 433 10.16 12.80 -6.17
N GLU A 434 10.63 13.30 -7.33
CA GLU A 434 10.05 14.48 -7.97
C GLU A 434 8.65 14.23 -8.55
N GLU A 435 8.40 13.06 -9.12
CA GLU A 435 7.06 12.68 -9.59
C GLU A 435 6.03 12.71 -8.44
N VAL A 436 6.36 12.08 -7.32
CA VAL A 436 5.52 12.11 -6.11
C VAL A 436 5.43 13.54 -5.56
N ARG A 437 6.54 14.27 -5.50
CA ARG A 437 6.54 15.65 -5.03
C ARG A 437 5.62 16.56 -5.85
N ASN A 438 5.73 16.50 -7.18
CA ASN A 438 4.88 17.29 -8.07
C ASN A 438 3.40 16.97 -7.88
N TYR A 439 3.12 15.69 -7.65
CA TYR A 439 1.77 15.27 -7.29
C TYR A 439 1.31 15.88 -5.97
N MET A 440 2.13 15.83 -4.93
CA MET A 440 1.79 16.41 -3.62
C MET A 440 1.62 17.93 -3.68
N LEU A 441 2.44 18.63 -4.48
CA LEU A 441 2.24 20.06 -4.75
C LEU A 441 0.88 20.32 -5.41
N SER A 442 0.42 19.45 -6.33
CA SER A 442 -0.90 19.56 -6.95
C SER A 442 -2.05 19.36 -5.95
N LYS A 443 -1.79 18.68 -4.84
CA LYS A 443 -2.71 18.51 -3.71
C LYS A 443 -2.64 19.67 -2.69
N GLY A 444 -1.86 20.70 -2.99
CA GLY A 444 -1.70 21.89 -2.12
C GLY A 444 -0.71 21.68 -0.97
N LYS A 445 0.07 20.62 -0.98
CA LYS A 445 1.09 20.36 0.04
C LYS A 445 2.40 21.06 -0.30
N THR A 446 3.19 21.38 0.71
CA THR A 446 4.58 21.82 0.57
C THR A 446 5.48 20.60 0.78
N VAL A 447 6.49 20.41 -0.08
CA VAL A 447 7.42 19.28 0.04
C VAL A 447 8.85 19.79 0.01
N ASN A 448 9.54 19.64 1.12
CA ASN A 448 10.97 19.96 1.22
C ASN A 448 11.80 18.86 0.56
N ARG A 449 12.92 19.27 -0.03
CA ARG A 449 13.91 18.39 -0.67
C ARG A 449 15.17 18.36 0.16
N VAL A 450 15.65 17.19 0.51
CA VAL A 450 16.99 16.94 1.02
C VAL A 450 17.63 15.95 0.06
N TYR A 451 18.15 16.46 -1.05
CA TYR A 451 18.73 15.64 -2.10
C TYR A 451 20.25 15.75 -2.06
N PHE A 452 20.89 14.64 -2.35
CA PHE A 452 22.33 14.50 -2.37
C PHE A 452 22.82 14.00 -3.73
N ALA A 453 23.93 14.54 -4.18
CA ALA A 453 24.73 14.00 -5.28
C ALA A 453 26.20 14.15 -4.92
N TYR A 454 27.02 13.18 -5.28
CA TYR A 454 28.47 13.33 -5.09
C TYR A 454 28.99 14.50 -5.92
N ASP A 455 29.52 15.52 -5.24
CA ASP A 455 30.33 16.53 -5.87
C ASP A 455 31.78 15.99 -5.92
N TYR A 456 32.09 15.30 -7.00
CA TYR A 456 33.47 14.91 -7.24
C TYR A 456 34.26 16.18 -7.53
N ASN A 457 34.58 16.92 -6.47
CA ASN A 457 35.51 18.05 -6.50
C ASN A 457 36.87 17.52 -6.93
N TYR A 458 37.09 17.50 -8.22
CA TYR A 458 38.39 17.23 -8.79
C TYR A 458 39.36 18.28 -8.33
N SER A 459 40.44 17.85 -7.73
CA SER A 459 41.61 18.70 -7.62
C SER A 459 41.93 19.14 -9.06
N GLU A 460 42.31 20.41 -9.24
CA GLU A 460 42.71 20.99 -10.55
C GLU A 460 43.77 20.17 -11.31
N THR A 461 44.23 19.06 -10.71
CA THR A 461 45.25 18.15 -11.27
C THR A 461 44.67 16.95 -12.03
N ASP A 462 43.38 16.64 -11.86
CA ASP A 462 42.76 15.52 -12.54
C ASP A 462 41.89 16.07 -13.67
N ASN A 463 42.28 15.81 -14.91
CA ASN A 463 41.69 16.32 -16.16
C ASN A 463 40.30 15.70 -16.45
N TYR A 464 39.43 15.51 -15.46
CA TYR A 464 38.06 15.11 -15.72
C TYR A 464 37.16 16.32 -15.85
N PRO A 465 36.23 16.34 -16.82
CA PRO A 465 35.25 17.41 -16.92
C PRO A 465 34.40 17.48 -15.63
N PRO A 466 34.03 18.69 -15.18
CA PRO A 466 33.11 18.82 -14.07
C PRO A 466 31.80 18.07 -14.39
N PRO A 467 31.13 17.49 -13.41
CA PRO A 467 29.90 16.75 -13.62
C PRO A 467 28.91 17.59 -14.41
N THR A 468 28.46 17.04 -15.52
CA THR A 468 27.66 17.79 -16.52
C THR A 468 26.22 18.01 -16.05
N PHE A 469 25.73 17.20 -15.10
CA PHE A 469 24.35 17.30 -14.63
C PHE A 469 24.03 18.63 -13.91
N TRP A 470 25.03 19.30 -13.35
CA TRP A 470 24.83 20.62 -12.73
C TRP A 470 24.28 21.68 -13.67
N ASN A 471 24.53 21.54 -14.96
CA ASN A 471 24.11 22.50 -15.99
C ASN A 471 23.21 21.90 -17.07
N LYS A 472 23.25 20.59 -17.27
CA LYS A 472 22.55 19.87 -18.33
C LYS A 472 22.13 18.47 -17.91
N GLY A 473 22.06 18.20 -16.60
CA GLY A 473 21.75 16.89 -16.12
C GLY A 473 20.37 16.41 -16.58
N GLU A 474 20.25 15.12 -16.73
CA GLU A 474 19.04 14.45 -17.13
C GLU A 474 18.64 13.44 -16.05
N PHE A 475 17.35 13.33 -15.79
CA PHE A 475 16.83 12.22 -15.02
C PHE A 475 16.98 10.92 -15.81
N ALA A 476 16.90 9.80 -15.11
CA ALA A 476 16.80 8.51 -15.77
C ALA A 476 15.73 8.57 -16.89
N TRP A 477 16.15 8.15 -18.10
CA TRP A 477 15.35 8.16 -19.33
C TRP A 477 15.23 9.50 -20.08
N GLY A 478 16.16 10.42 -19.85
CA GLY A 478 16.44 11.50 -20.79
C GLY A 478 15.57 12.75 -20.67
N ASP A 479 14.91 12.93 -19.52
CA ASP A 479 14.25 14.19 -19.22
C ASP A 479 15.21 15.15 -18.50
N SER A 480 15.36 16.34 -19.01
CA SER A 480 16.22 17.35 -18.42
C SER A 480 15.79 17.66 -16.98
N ILE A 481 16.76 17.78 -16.09
CA ILE A 481 16.53 18.23 -14.72
C ILE A 481 15.93 19.64 -14.75
N PRO A 482 14.82 19.89 -14.02
CA PRO A 482 14.19 21.20 -13.94
C PRO A 482 15.17 22.29 -13.52
N VAL A 483 14.99 23.51 -14.02
CA VAL A 483 15.91 24.63 -13.75
C VAL A 483 16.09 24.88 -12.25
N GLU A 484 15.04 24.72 -11.45
CA GLU A 484 15.09 24.88 -10.00
C GLU A 484 15.96 23.83 -9.28
N LEU A 485 16.30 22.73 -9.92
CA LEU A 485 17.23 21.71 -9.42
C LEU A 485 18.62 21.85 -10.01
N GLN A 486 18.85 22.78 -10.94
CA GLN A 486 20.17 23.05 -11.51
C GLN A 486 20.96 24.01 -10.60
N ARG A 487 22.29 23.90 -10.58
CA ARG A 487 23.15 24.93 -9.96
C ARG A 487 23.03 26.26 -10.74
N PRO A 488 23.00 27.41 -10.08
CA PRO A 488 23.18 27.62 -8.64
C PRO A 488 21.90 27.58 -7.81
N TYR A 489 20.76 27.16 -8.38
CA TYR A 489 19.47 27.22 -7.68
C TYR A 489 19.30 26.11 -6.64
N PHE A 490 19.98 24.98 -6.82
CA PHE A 490 19.95 23.86 -5.88
C PHE A 490 21.36 23.29 -5.67
N ALA A 491 21.73 23.02 -4.42
CA ALA A 491 23.09 22.69 -4.05
C ALA A 491 23.44 21.19 -4.16
N TRP A 492 22.46 20.29 -4.02
CA TRP A 492 22.63 18.83 -4.00
C TRP A 492 23.54 18.34 -2.86
N ASP A 493 23.56 19.06 -1.76
CA ASP A 493 24.42 18.83 -0.58
C ASP A 493 23.61 18.46 0.67
N GLY A 494 22.40 17.93 0.49
CA GLY A 494 21.52 17.55 1.58
C GLY A 494 22.21 16.58 2.55
N ASP A 495 22.06 16.84 3.84
CA ASP A 495 22.70 16.09 4.90
C ASP A 495 21.75 15.68 6.04
N SER A 496 22.27 14.99 7.06
CA SER A 496 21.51 14.55 8.21
C SER A 496 20.95 15.70 9.06
N ALA A 497 21.62 16.84 9.10
CA ALA A 497 21.15 18.00 9.88
C ALA A 497 19.91 18.62 9.23
N ASP A 498 19.86 18.64 7.91
CA ASP A 498 18.68 19.05 7.17
C ASP A 498 17.50 18.10 7.41
N ILE A 499 17.73 16.79 7.38
CA ILE A 499 16.69 15.79 7.65
C ILE A 499 16.14 15.96 9.06
N VAL A 500 17.02 16.04 10.08
CA VAL A 500 16.61 16.28 11.47
C VAL A 500 15.81 17.56 11.59
N ARG A 501 16.28 18.66 11.01
CA ARG A 501 15.60 19.95 11.05
C ARG A 501 14.18 19.88 10.48
N TYR A 502 13.98 19.30 9.31
CA TYR A 502 12.66 19.25 8.69
C TYR A 502 11.71 18.30 9.42
N ILE A 503 12.21 17.19 9.99
CA ILE A 503 11.37 16.29 10.81
C ILE A 503 10.96 17.01 12.10
N ASP A 504 11.87 17.74 12.75
CA ASP A 504 11.59 18.49 13.99
C ASP A 504 10.68 19.70 13.77
N GLU A 505 10.80 20.38 12.63
CA GLU A 505 9.86 21.42 12.21
C GLU A 505 8.46 20.87 11.96
N GLY A 506 8.34 19.60 11.57
CA GLY A 506 7.11 18.84 11.41
C GLY A 506 6.82 18.50 9.96
N ALA A 507 7.10 17.27 9.60
CA ALA A 507 6.66 16.65 8.33
C ALA A 507 5.68 15.52 8.64
N PHE A 508 4.49 15.50 8.03
CA PHE A 508 3.51 14.45 8.32
C PHE A 508 3.84 13.13 7.61
N TYR A 509 4.69 13.19 6.57
CA TYR A 509 5.32 12.03 5.97
C TYR A 509 6.75 12.35 5.52
N VAL A 510 7.58 11.31 5.48
CA VAL A 510 8.94 11.36 4.94
C VAL A 510 9.07 10.28 3.88
N LEU A 511 9.52 10.63 2.69
CA LEU A 511 9.86 9.69 1.63
C LEU A 511 11.37 9.67 1.43
N TYR A 512 11.96 8.50 1.49
CA TYR A 512 13.35 8.27 1.13
C TYR A 512 13.48 7.34 -0.07
N ARG A 513 14.30 7.76 -1.03
CA ARG A 513 14.71 6.98 -2.20
C ARG A 513 16.22 7.06 -2.37
N GLY A 514 16.90 5.94 -2.24
CA GLY A 514 18.36 5.83 -2.29
C GLY A 514 18.80 4.47 -1.80
N HIS A 515 20.08 4.32 -1.47
CA HIS A 515 20.61 3.10 -0.88
C HIS A 515 20.39 3.05 0.62
N GLY A 516 20.21 1.85 1.16
CA GLY A 516 20.06 1.61 2.59
C GLY A 516 20.84 0.40 3.07
N THR A 517 21.08 0.39 4.35
CA THR A 517 21.56 -0.76 5.12
C THR A 517 20.60 -0.99 6.29
N ASP A 518 20.82 -2.00 7.09
CA ASP A 518 20.08 -2.29 8.33
C ASP A 518 19.93 -1.07 9.26
N SER A 519 20.92 -0.19 9.30
CA SER A 519 21.03 0.91 10.27
C SER A 519 21.07 2.31 9.68
N THR A 520 21.08 2.45 8.32
CA THR A 520 21.28 3.77 7.71
C THR A 520 20.57 3.96 6.38
N TRP A 521 20.20 5.21 6.09
CA TRP A 521 20.12 5.73 4.72
C TRP A 521 21.52 6.16 4.30
N VAL A 522 21.98 5.73 3.14
CA VAL A 522 23.37 5.91 2.74
C VAL A 522 23.60 7.32 2.17
N GLN A 523 22.74 7.81 1.29
CA GLN A 523 22.81 9.16 0.70
C GLN A 523 21.39 9.76 0.55
N PRO A 524 21.10 10.92 1.14
CA PRO A 524 21.91 11.60 2.19
C PRO A 524 22.09 10.70 3.40
N HIS A 525 23.30 10.77 3.99
CA HIS A 525 23.65 9.90 5.12
C HIS A 525 22.82 10.22 6.36
N PHE A 526 22.03 9.23 6.83
CA PHE A 526 21.15 9.39 8.00
C PHE A 526 21.09 8.08 8.79
N THR A 527 21.46 8.14 10.06
CA THR A 527 21.72 6.96 10.91
C THR A 527 20.75 6.85 12.07
N GLY A 528 20.78 5.72 12.79
CA GLY A 528 20.08 5.54 14.06
C GLY A 528 20.41 6.63 15.08
N ASP A 529 21.66 7.11 15.18
CA ASP A 529 22.05 8.21 16.08
C ASP A 529 21.33 9.52 15.71
N ASN A 530 21.18 9.80 14.42
CA ASN A 530 20.41 10.96 13.96
C ASN A 530 18.93 10.84 14.35
N ILE A 531 18.33 9.65 14.22
CA ILE A 531 16.97 9.38 14.67
C ILE A 531 16.84 9.61 16.18
N LEU A 532 17.81 9.14 16.97
CA LEU A 532 17.80 9.32 18.42
C LEU A 532 17.91 10.79 18.82
N SER A 533 18.45 11.66 17.97
CA SER A 533 18.53 13.10 18.20
C SER A 533 17.24 13.85 17.92
N LEU A 534 16.26 13.25 17.22
CA LEU A 534 14.99 13.90 16.86
C LEU A 534 14.23 14.41 18.10
N ALA A 535 13.67 15.60 17.97
CA ALA A 535 12.89 16.29 19.00
C ALA A 535 11.47 16.70 18.52
N ASN A 536 10.96 15.99 17.51
CA ASN A 536 9.66 16.28 16.86
C ASN A 536 8.42 16.03 17.75
N GLY A 537 8.57 15.44 18.92
CA GLY A 537 7.49 15.26 19.90
C GLY A 537 6.32 14.45 19.35
N ASP A 538 5.12 15.05 19.37
CA ASP A 538 3.90 14.41 18.84
C ASP A 538 3.70 14.62 17.32
N ARG A 539 4.57 15.39 16.65
CA ARG A 539 4.58 15.53 15.18
C ARG A 539 5.24 14.31 14.54
N LEU A 540 4.59 13.18 14.63
CA LEU A 540 5.11 11.88 14.21
C LEU A 540 4.80 11.63 12.73
N PRO A 541 5.82 11.57 11.85
CA PRO A 541 5.62 11.21 10.44
C PRO A 541 5.26 9.73 10.26
N VAL A 542 4.69 9.42 9.09
CA VAL A 542 4.78 8.11 8.46
C VAL A 542 5.99 8.12 7.54
N VAL A 543 6.93 7.20 7.74
CA VAL A 543 8.18 7.13 6.97
C VAL A 543 8.05 6.07 5.88
N PHE A 544 8.26 6.48 4.64
CA PHE A 544 8.35 5.62 3.47
C PHE A 544 9.83 5.41 3.15
N SER A 545 10.47 4.46 3.85
CA SER A 545 11.87 4.06 3.63
C SER A 545 11.92 3.02 2.51
N ILE A 546 11.83 3.51 1.27
CA ILE A 546 11.70 2.64 0.10
C ILE A 546 13.07 2.42 -0.53
N ASN A 547 13.81 1.53 0.09
CA ASN A 547 15.20 1.18 -0.17
C ASN A 547 15.53 -0.22 0.36
N CYS A 548 16.80 -0.60 0.41
CA CYS A 548 17.26 -1.89 0.94
C CYS A 548 17.33 -1.92 2.46
N GLU A 549 17.12 -3.08 3.07
CA GLU A 549 17.57 -3.56 4.39
C GLU A 549 17.18 -2.71 5.62
N THR A 550 16.62 -1.53 5.49
CA THR A 550 16.29 -0.66 6.64
C THR A 550 15.20 -1.22 7.58
N GLY A 551 14.59 -2.32 7.23
CA GLY A 551 13.62 -3.06 8.04
C GLY A 551 14.10 -4.45 8.45
N SER A 552 15.40 -4.72 8.49
CA SER A 552 16.00 -6.02 8.85
C SER A 552 15.89 -6.31 10.35
N PHE A 553 14.67 -6.46 10.85
CA PHE A 553 14.36 -6.62 12.28
C PHE A 553 14.80 -7.97 12.88
N GLN A 554 15.45 -8.82 12.12
CA GLN A 554 16.22 -9.95 12.63
C GLN A 554 17.61 -9.55 13.16
N GLU A 555 18.05 -8.34 12.85
CA GLU A 555 19.28 -7.73 13.37
C GLU A 555 18.93 -6.78 14.52
N ASP A 556 19.83 -6.63 15.48
CA ASP A 556 19.60 -5.76 16.63
C ASP A 556 19.43 -4.29 16.23
N ASP A 557 18.34 -3.65 16.67
CA ASP A 557 18.08 -2.22 16.49
C ASP A 557 18.17 -1.70 15.04
N CYS A 558 17.44 -2.35 14.11
CA CYS A 558 17.41 -1.88 12.74
C CYS A 558 16.82 -0.45 12.62
N PHE A 559 17.07 0.20 11.51
CA PHE A 559 16.70 1.60 11.27
C PHE A 559 15.19 1.87 11.53
N ALA A 560 14.30 0.99 11.07
CA ALA A 560 12.86 1.13 11.28
C ALA A 560 12.47 1.02 12.76
N GLU A 561 13.14 0.16 13.52
CA GLU A 561 12.93 -0.03 14.95
C GLU A 561 13.32 1.21 15.73
N VAL A 562 14.49 1.79 15.44
CA VAL A 562 14.96 3.01 16.11
C VAL A 562 13.95 4.15 15.91
N PHE A 563 13.37 4.31 14.72
CA PHE A 563 12.31 5.29 14.47
C PHE A 563 11.07 5.06 15.33
N LEU A 564 10.61 3.81 15.42
CA LEU A 564 9.42 3.48 16.19
C LEU A 564 9.65 3.55 17.69
N ARG A 565 10.78 3.01 18.17
CA ARG A 565 11.12 2.94 19.60
C ARG A 565 11.51 4.29 20.19
N LYS A 566 11.90 5.29 19.37
CA LYS A 566 12.32 6.63 19.82
C LYS A 566 11.25 7.27 20.69
N LYS A 567 11.54 7.44 21.97
CA LYS A 567 10.67 8.11 22.95
C LYS A 567 10.67 9.63 22.75
N GLY A 568 9.48 10.24 22.72
CA GLY A 568 9.32 11.69 22.59
C GLY A 568 9.62 12.23 21.20
N GLY A 569 9.46 11.43 20.17
CA GLY A 569 9.64 11.76 18.77
C GLY A 569 9.76 10.50 17.90
N GLY A 570 10.48 10.60 16.79
CA GLY A 570 10.62 9.54 15.79
C GLY A 570 9.44 9.48 14.84
N ALA A 571 8.96 8.29 14.53
CA ALA A 571 7.85 8.05 13.61
C ALA A 571 6.70 7.29 14.28
N VAL A 572 5.49 7.36 13.69
CA VAL A 572 4.35 6.53 14.12
C VAL A 572 4.27 5.23 13.33
N ALA A 573 4.84 5.22 12.13
CA ALA A 573 4.98 4.03 11.29
C ALA A 573 6.13 4.19 10.30
N VAL A 574 6.71 3.05 9.88
CA VAL A 574 7.76 2.99 8.87
C VAL A 574 7.43 1.86 7.89
N TYR A 575 7.49 2.13 6.60
CA TYR A 575 7.53 1.09 5.58
C TYR A 575 8.97 0.85 5.19
N ALA A 576 9.45 -0.38 5.29
CA ALA A 576 10.84 -0.72 5.04
C ALA A 576 11.00 -2.18 4.59
N ALA A 577 12.12 -2.48 3.96
CA ALA A 577 12.45 -3.82 3.47
C ALA A 577 13.40 -4.56 4.40
N THR A 578 13.21 -5.87 4.55
CA THR A 578 14.09 -6.76 5.34
C THR A 578 15.28 -7.30 4.56
N GLU A 579 15.38 -7.02 3.26
CA GLU A 579 16.46 -7.48 2.39
C GLU A 579 16.66 -6.46 1.24
N LYS A 580 17.68 -6.67 0.41
CA LYS A 580 17.95 -5.84 -0.77
C LYS A 580 16.76 -5.81 -1.71
N SER A 581 16.27 -4.62 -1.96
CA SER A 581 15.10 -4.38 -2.80
C SER A 581 15.50 -3.94 -4.22
N TRP A 582 14.53 -3.71 -5.10
CA TRP A 582 14.77 -3.53 -6.52
C TRP A 582 14.20 -2.21 -7.03
N PRO A 583 15.01 -1.34 -7.69
CA PRO A 583 14.62 0.03 -8.01
C PRO A 583 13.27 0.15 -8.71
N GLY A 584 13.10 -0.54 -9.83
CA GLY A 584 11.86 -0.45 -10.62
C GLY A 584 10.62 -0.95 -9.87
N TYR A 585 10.76 -1.99 -9.06
CA TYR A 585 9.68 -2.49 -8.20
C TYR A 585 9.34 -1.48 -7.11
N ASN A 586 10.37 -0.91 -6.49
CA ASN A 586 10.25 0.12 -5.48
C ASN A 586 9.55 1.37 -6.01
N ASP A 587 9.90 1.81 -7.24
CA ASP A 587 9.25 2.94 -7.90
C ASP A 587 7.75 2.72 -8.07
N ALA A 588 7.37 1.59 -8.64
CA ALA A 588 5.97 1.26 -8.86
C ALA A 588 5.20 1.12 -7.53
N MET A 589 5.83 0.53 -6.52
CA MET A 589 5.24 0.35 -5.20
C MET A 589 4.97 1.69 -4.52
N VAL A 590 5.96 2.58 -4.44
CA VAL A 590 5.78 3.88 -3.76
C VAL A 590 4.74 4.74 -4.46
N ILE A 591 4.74 4.76 -5.80
CA ILE A 591 3.70 5.46 -6.56
C ILE A 591 2.32 4.90 -6.23
N GLY A 592 2.19 3.56 -6.16
CA GLY A 592 0.94 2.90 -5.78
C GLY A 592 0.50 3.21 -4.35
N MET A 593 1.42 3.39 -3.40
CA MET A 593 1.12 3.80 -2.04
C MET A 593 0.56 5.23 -1.97
N PHE A 594 1.14 6.17 -2.72
CA PHE A 594 0.63 7.53 -2.81
C PHE A 594 -0.70 7.61 -3.57
N ASP A 595 -0.87 6.85 -4.65
CA ASP A 595 -2.16 6.71 -5.35
C ASP A 595 -3.25 6.12 -4.46
N ALA A 596 -2.93 5.22 -3.52
CA ALA A 596 -3.88 4.66 -2.57
C ALA A 596 -4.43 5.73 -1.61
N ILE A 597 -3.59 6.65 -1.18
CA ILE A 597 -3.96 7.73 -0.25
C ILE A 597 -4.68 8.85 -1.01
N TRP A 598 -4.22 9.19 -2.20
CA TRP A 598 -4.76 10.26 -3.05
C TRP A 598 -5.00 9.73 -4.47
N PRO A 599 -6.13 9.03 -4.71
CA PRO A 599 -6.34 8.30 -5.98
C PRO A 599 -6.73 9.18 -7.17
N ASP A 600 -7.09 10.43 -7.00
CA ASP A 600 -7.63 11.30 -8.04
C ASP A 600 -6.78 12.58 -8.21
N PRO A 601 -6.17 12.79 -9.39
CA PRO A 601 -6.06 11.92 -10.57
C PRO A 601 -5.03 10.80 -10.42
N GLY A 602 -4.23 10.77 -9.36
CA GLY A 602 -3.08 9.89 -9.14
C GLY A 602 -1.76 10.50 -9.60
N VAL A 603 -0.64 9.86 -9.21
CA VAL A 603 0.70 10.30 -9.57
C VAL A 603 0.92 10.17 -11.07
N ASP A 604 1.24 11.28 -11.76
CA ASP A 604 1.66 11.26 -13.17
C ASP A 604 3.12 10.82 -13.25
N SER A 605 3.35 9.54 -13.45
CA SER A 605 4.68 8.97 -13.46
C SER A 605 5.16 8.63 -14.86
N LYS A 606 6.38 9.07 -15.19
CA LYS A 606 7.08 8.69 -16.41
C LYS A 606 7.50 7.23 -16.43
N LEU A 607 7.62 6.58 -15.26
CA LEU A 607 7.76 5.13 -15.17
C LEU A 607 6.63 4.44 -15.93
N TYR A 608 5.40 4.89 -15.73
CA TYR A 608 4.26 4.35 -16.45
C TYR A 608 4.30 4.69 -17.94
N ASN A 609 4.69 5.91 -18.29
CA ASN A 609 4.85 6.30 -19.68
C ASN A 609 5.96 5.51 -20.38
N PHE A 610 7.07 5.27 -19.69
CA PHE A 610 8.18 4.46 -20.19
C PHE A 610 7.84 2.99 -20.32
N LEU A 611 7.20 2.42 -19.31
CA LEU A 611 6.71 1.04 -19.33
C LEU A 611 5.38 0.91 -20.10
N GLY A 612 4.87 2.01 -20.65
CA GLY A 612 3.58 2.04 -21.31
C GLY A 612 2.40 1.97 -20.34
N MET A 613 2.61 2.10 -19.05
CA MET A 613 1.54 2.11 -18.05
C MET A 613 1.09 3.51 -17.76
N THR A 614 -0.19 3.70 -17.60
CA THR A 614 -0.72 4.93 -17.03
C THR A 614 -1.33 4.62 -15.69
N THR A 615 -1.12 5.51 -14.75
CA THR A 615 -1.98 5.54 -13.58
C THR A 615 -3.43 5.54 -14.03
N SER A 616 -4.21 4.63 -13.58
CA SER A 616 -5.66 4.73 -13.68
C SER A 616 -6.24 4.66 -12.29
N PRO A 617 -6.05 5.70 -11.51
CA PRO A 617 -6.56 5.75 -10.16
C PRO A 617 -8.08 5.96 -10.13
N SER A 618 -8.70 6.29 -11.25
CA SER A 618 -10.13 6.60 -11.35
C SER A 618 -11.08 5.50 -10.83
N ARG A 619 -10.54 4.35 -10.42
CA ARG A 619 -11.28 3.26 -9.79
C ARG A 619 -10.82 2.94 -8.37
N LEU A 620 -9.68 3.51 -7.92
CA LEU A 620 -9.19 3.27 -6.58
C LEU A 620 -10.04 4.03 -5.57
N ARG A 621 -10.50 3.33 -4.57
CA ARG A 621 -11.08 3.96 -3.39
C ARG A 621 -9.94 4.43 -2.50
N GLU A 622 -10.01 5.67 -2.05
CA GLU A 622 -9.08 6.21 -1.07
C GLU A 622 -8.95 5.29 0.14
N THR A 623 -7.73 4.92 0.47
CA THR A 623 -7.40 4.24 1.72
C THR A 623 -6.35 5.00 2.50
N THR A 624 -6.55 5.07 3.81
CA THR A 624 -5.66 5.79 4.72
C THR A 624 -5.17 4.89 5.86
N ARG A 625 -5.44 3.58 5.79
CA ARG A 625 -4.96 2.60 6.77
C ARG A 625 -3.63 2.00 6.33
N LEU A 626 -2.68 1.95 7.25
CA LEU A 626 -1.28 1.62 6.95
C LEU A 626 -1.11 0.29 6.21
N GLY A 627 -1.73 -0.77 6.68
CA GLY A 627 -1.62 -2.09 6.02
C GLY A 627 -2.26 -2.10 4.64
N GLU A 628 -3.37 -1.37 4.45
CA GLU A 628 -4.04 -1.25 3.17
C GLU A 628 -3.21 -0.43 2.16
N ILE A 629 -2.52 0.62 2.62
CA ILE A 629 -1.61 1.43 1.79
C ILE A 629 -0.47 0.58 1.24
N LEU A 630 0.18 -0.22 2.10
CA LEU A 630 1.26 -1.12 1.66
C LEU A 630 0.77 -2.12 0.62
N ASP A 631 -0.34 -2.81 0.89
CA ASP A 631 -0.87 -3.81 -0.03
C ASP A 631 -1.27 -3.21 -1.38
N GLN A 632 -1.78 -1.97 -1.42
CA GLN A 632 -2.05 -1.26 -2.68
C GLN A 632 -0.76 -0.91 -3.44
N GLY A 633 0.29 -0.51 -2.73
CA GLY A 633 1.62 -0.30 -3.32
C GLY A 633 2.17 -1.58 -3.95
N LEU A 634 2.16 -2.68 -3.20
CA LEU A 634 2.61 -4.00 -3.68
C LEU A 634 1.79 -4.49 -4.88
N ARG A 635 0.49 -4.24 -4.86
CA ARG A 635 -0.37 -4.57 -5.99
C ARG A 635 -0.03 -3.73 -7.23
N ARG A 636 0.19 -2.43 -7.08
CA ARG A 636 0.60 -1.56 -8.19
C ARG A 636 1.93 -2.03 -8.79
N MET A 637 2.87 -2.45 -7.96
CA MET A 637 4.12 -3.05 -8.41
C MET A 637 3.86 -4.29 -9.26
N GLU A 638 2.97 -5.18 -8.82
CA GLU A 638 2.61 -6.37 -9.56
C GLU A 638 1.90 -6.07 -10.89
N GLU A 639 0.97 -5.12 -10.90
CA GLU A 639 0.32 -4.65 -12.14
C GLU A 639 1.34 -4.07 -13.13
N THR A 640 2.39 -3.43 -12.62
CA THR A 640 3.45 -2.81 -13.44
C THR A 640 4.39 -3.85 -14.02
N TRP A 641 4.87 -4.77 -13.20
CA TRP A 641 5.95 -5.70 -13.58
C TRP A 641 5.43 -7.09 -13.92
N GLY A 642 4.13 -7.32 -13.79
CA GLY A 642 3.51 -8.61 -14.02
C GLY A 642 3.87 -9.65 -12.96
N GLN A 643 3.44 -10.86 -13.21
CA GLN A 643 3.64 -11.97 -12.29
C GLN A 643 4.76 -12.88 -12.81
N SER A 644 5.94 -12.75 -12.26
CA SER A 644 7.06 -13.62 -12.58
C SER A 644 7.13 -14.80 -11.61
N TRP A 645 6.17 -15.72 -11.68
CA TRP A 645 6.14 -16.93 -10.85
C TRP A 645 6.98 -18.07 -11.40
N LYS A 646 7.29 -18.05 -12.69
CA LYS A 646 7.97 -19.14 -13.38
C LYS A 646 9.45 -18.88 -13.51
N GLY A 647 10.22 -19.61 -12.75
CA GLY A 647 11.68 -19.65 -12.83
C GLY A 647 12.39 -18.89 -11.70
N ASN A 648 13.72 -18.96 -11.72
CA ASN A 648 14.61 -18.33 -10.73
C ASN A 648 14.76 -16.81 -10.93
N SER A 649 13.78 -16.14 -11.53
CA SER A 649 13.81 -14.70 -11.67
C SER A 649 13.31 -14.02 -10.40
N ILE A 650 13.82 -12.84 -10.14
CA ILE A 650 13.29 -11.96 -9.10
C ILE A 650 11.85 -11.68 -9.44
N SER A 651 11.02 -12.10 -8.54
CA SER A 651 9.61 -12.00 -8.70
C SER A 651 9.07 -10.84 -7.90
N THR A 652 7.94 -10.32 -8.31
CA THR A 652 7.11 -9.46 -7.48
C THR A 652 6.81 -10.10 -6.13
N GLN A 653 6.83 -11.44 -6.05
CA GLN A 653 6.69 -12.18 -4.80
C GLN A 653 7.81 -11.88 -3.79
N PHE A 654 9.07 -11.82 -4.24
CA PHE A 654 10.18 -11.45 -3.37
C PHE A 654 9.97 -10.06 -2.76
N THR A 655 9.56 -9.08 -3.57
CA THR A 655 9.27 -7.72 -3.08
C THR A 655 8.12 -7.69 -2.08
N ARG A 656 7.07 -8.52 -2.26
CA ARG A 656 5.99 -8.67 -1.29
C ARG A 656 6.46 -9.24 0.04
N GLU A 657 7.39 -10.18 -0.02
CA GLU A 657 7.92 -10.86 1.17
C GLU A 657 8.80 -9.95 2.00
N ILE A 658 9.61 -9.09 1.37
CA ILE A 658 10.58 -8.26 2.08
C ILE A 658 10.01 -6.94 2.61
N PHE A 659 8.97 -6.36 2.02
CA PHE A 659 8.42 -5.09 2.50
C PHE A 659 7.40 -5.28 3.63
N HIS A 660 7.62 -4.54 4.72
CA HIS A 660 6.83 -4.60 5.94
C HIS A 660 6.23 -3.24 6.29
N CYS A 661 5.10 -3.28 6.98
CA CYS A 661 4.52 -2.16 7.71
C CYS A 661 4.97 -2.26 9.18
N PHE A 662 6.00 -1.52 9.54
CA PHE A 662 6.38 -1.34 10.93
C PHE A 662 5.46 -0.29 11.54
N GLY A 663 4.38 -0.75 12.15
CA GLY A 663 3.28 0.06 12.64
C GLY A 663 2.01 -0.75 12.80
N ASP A 664 0.97 -0.10 13.26
CA ASP A 664 -0.35 -0.70 13.43
C ASP A 664 -1.10 -0.72 12.07
N PRO A 665 -1.33 -1.88 11.44
CA PRO A 665 -1.86 -1.96 10.08
C PRO A 665 -3.27 -1.40 9.94
N GLY A 666 -4.05 -1.38 11.01
CA GLY A 666 -5.40 -0.80 11.02
C GLY A 666 -5.43 0.68 11.42
N MET A 667 -4.30 1.27 11.78
CA MET A 667 -4.21 2.69 12.09
C MET A 667 -4.47 3.53 10.83
N ARG A 668 -5.29 4.58 11.02
CA ARG A 668 -5.59 5.54 9.95
C ARG A 668 -4.64 6.73 10.05
N ILE A 669 -3.98 7.08 8.95
CA ILE A 669 -3.16 8.28 8.87
C ILE A 669 -4.04 9.53 8.70
N TYR A 670 -3.55 10.64 9.21
CA TYR A 670 -4.11 11.97 8.93
C TYR A 670 -3.35 12.58 7.75
N THR A 671 -4.09 13.12 6.79
CA THR A 671 -3.54 13.76 5.58
C THR A 671 -3.84 15.25 5.51
N ASP A 672 -4.61 15.74 6.47
CA ASP A 672 -4.96 17.14 6.63
C ASP A 672 -5.26 17.44 8.11
N THR A 673 -5.40 18.71 8.46
CA THR A 673 -5.70 19.15 9.82
C THR A 673 -6.96 18.48 10.37
N PRO A 674 -6.85 17.65 11.42
CA PRO A 674 -8.01 16.97 11.96
C PRO A 674 -9.05 17.93 12.56
N THR A 675 -10.29 17.69 12.24
CA THR A 675 -11.42 18.51 12.72
C THR A 675 -12.43 17.68 13.50
N GLU A 676 -13.20 18.32 14.37
CA GLU A 676 -14.33 17.69 15.03
C GLU A 676 -15.51 17.52 14.05
N PHE A 677 -16.42 16.60 14.35
CA PHE A 677 -17.69 16.51 13.62
C PHE A 677 -18.56 17.72 13.94
N LYS A 678 -19.01 18.44 12.91
CA LYS A 678 -19.71 19.73 13.07
C LYS A 678 -21.11 19.60 13.68
N LYS A 679 -21.79 18.49 13.43
CA LYS A 679 -23.19 18.26 13.82
C LYS A 679 -23.40 16.89 14.46
N LEU A 680 -22.44 16.47 15.29
CA LEU A 680 -22.61 15.23 16.03
C LEU A 680 -23.73 15.38 17.06
N SER A 681 -24.75 14.54 16.93
CA SER A 681 -25.82 14.39 17.89
C SER A 681 -25.92 12.95 18.37
N ILE A 682 -25.90 12.74 19.67
CA ILE A 682 -26.10 11.43 20.30
C ILE A 682 -27.32 11.54 21.17
N THR A 683 -28.36 10.80 20.79
CA THR A 683 -29.60 10.73 21.53
C THR A 683 -29.86 9.32 21.99
N CYS A 684 -30.53 9.16 23.08
CA CYS A 684 -30.91 7.85 23.57
C CYS A 684 -32.35 7.82 24.10
N ASP A 685 -32.87 6.61 24.05
CA ASP A 685 -34.13 6.17 24.61
C ASP A 685 -33.80 4.98 25.53
N VAL A 686 -34.76 4.45 26.26
CA VAL A 686 -34.57 3.37 27.26
C VAL A 686 -33.79 2.17 26.78
N TYR A 687 -33.84 1.85 25.48
CA TYR A 687 -33.14 0.72 24.87
C TYR A 687 -32.48 1.04 23.54
N LYS A 688 -32.30 2.31 23.26
CA LYS A 688 -31.75 2.68 21.95
C LYS A 688 -30.79 3.84 22.10
N VAL A 689 -29.68 3.76 21.40
CA VAL A 689 -28.76 4.86 21.18
C VAL A 689 -28.77 5.21 19.71
N ARG A 690 -28.93 6.49 19.39
CA ARG A 690 -28.88 7.00 18.02
C ARG A 690 -27.75 8.01 17.89
N VAL A 691 -26.99 7.88 16.84
CA VAL A 691 -25.95 8.82 16.45
C VAL A 691 -26.34 9.42 15.11
N ASP A 692 -26.25 10.74 14.98
CA ASP A 692 -26.49 11.48 13.75
C ASP A 692 -25.35 12.48 13.52
N LEU A 693 -24.71 12.40 12.35
CA LEU A 693 -23.60 13.27 11.93
C LEU A 693 -24.06 14.39 10.97
N GLY A 694 -25.36 14.51 10.73
CA GLY A 694 -25.94 15.49 9.81
C GLY A 694 -25.55 15.24 8.36
N SER A 695 -24.78 16.15 7.75
CA SER A 695 -24.32 16.00 6.36
C SER A 695 -22.99 15.28 6.22
N GLU A 696 -22.27 15.05 7.33
CA GLU A 696 -20.98 14.37 7.34
C GLU A 696 -21.17 12.85 7.42
N ALA A 697 -20.18 12.10 6.97
CA ALA A 697 -20.12 10.65 7.14
C ALA A 697 -18.92 10.26 7.98
N GLY A 698 -19.02 9.15 8.68
CA GLY A 698 -17.96 8.64 9.52
C GLY A 698 -18.19 7.19 9.91
N ASP A 699 -17.24 6.66 10.68
CA ASP A 699 -17.33 5.34 11.31
C ASP A 699 -17.95 5.52 12.69
N ILE A 700 -19.05 4.83 12.94
CA ILE A 700 -19.82 4.88 14.18
C ILE A 700 -19.72 3.53 14.85
N ALA A 701 -19.13 3.48 16.03
CA ALA A 701 -19.00 2.25 16.83
C ALA A 701 -19.79 2.36 18.12
N PHE A 702 -20.51 1.30 18.45
CA PHE A 702 -21.15 1.08 19.73
C PHE A 702 -20.47 -0.10 20.42
N TYR A 703 -19.99 0.09 21.62
CA TYR A 703 -19.44 -0.96 22.47
C TYR A 703 -20.26 -1.06 23.74
N ASP A 704 -20.97 -2.17 23.86
CA ASP A 704 -21.72 -2.50 25.08
C ASP A 704 -20.79 -3.24 26.05
N LYS A 705 -20.47 -2.58 27.16
CA LYS A 705 -19.54 -3.11 28.17
C LYS A 705 -20.08 -4.31 28.94
N LEU A 706 -21.40 -4.48 28.98
CA LEU A 706 -22.03 -5.58 29.73
C LEU A 706 -21.99 -6.88 28.92
N THR A 707 -22.29 -6.79 27.64
CA THR A 707 -22.34 -7.94 26.74
C THR A 707 -21.05 -8.14 25.94
N GLU A 708 -20.12 -7.18 26.03
CA GLU A 708 -18.91 -7.08 25.20
C GLU A 708 -19.21 -7.01 23.68
N GLU A 709 -20.45 -6.72 23.33
CA GLU A 709 -20.87 -6.61 21.94
C GLU A 709 -20.35 -5.33 21.31
N ILE A 710 -19.82 -5.47 20.10
CA ILE A 710 -19.39 -4.35 19.25
C ILE A 710 -20.28 -4.31 18.01
N ARG A 711 -20.85 -3.12 17.72
CA ARG A 711 -21.55 -2.83 16.46
C ARG A 711 -20.88 -1.68 15.78
N PHE A 712 -20.63 -1.84 14.49
CA PHE A 712 -19.90 -0.88 13.66
C PHE A 712 -20.73 -0.53 12.43
N TYR A 713 -20.77 0.77 12.13
CA TYR A 713 -21.50 1.33 10.98
C TYR A 713 -20.62 2.36 10.30
N THR A 714 -20.70 2.44 8.98
CA THR A 714 -20.13 3.55 8.22
C THR A 714 -21.26 4.33 7.56
N GLY A 715 -21.32 5.62 7.80
CA GLY A 715 -22.40 6.45 7.24
C GLY A 715 -22.65 7.73 8.00
N ARG A 716 -23.84 8.31 7.79
CA ARG A 716 -24.24 9.58 8.41
C ARG A 716 -24.99 9.40 9.72
N SER A 717 -25.55 8.23 9.94
CA SER A 717 -26.28 7.94 11.17
C SER A 717 -26.28 6.44 11.43
N ALA A 718 -26.41 6.09 12.72
CA ALA A 718 -26.54 4.70 13.14
C ALA A 718 -27.42 4.60 14.39
N GLU A 719 -28.01 3.40 14.60
CA GLU A 719 -28.83 3.09 15.77
C GLU A 719 -28.33 1.77 16.38
N TYR A 720 -28.24 1.73 17.70
CA TYR A 720 -27.95 0.54 18.48
C TYR A 720 -29.10 0.25 19.44
N SER A 721 -29.52 -1.01 19.50
CA SER A 721 -30.56 -1.48 20.42
C SER A 721 -29.92 -2.17 21.62
N GLY A 722 -29.88 -1.51 22.75
CA GLY A 722 -29.30 -1.98 24.00
C GLY A 722 -29.50 -0.95 25.12
N ASP A 723 -29.08 -1.27 26.33
CA ASP A 723 -29.17 -0.34 27.47
C ASP A 723 -28.11 0.77 27.32
N PRO A 724 -28.54 2.01 27.11
CA PRO A 724 -27.62 3.13 26.87
C PRO A 724 -26.58 3.36 27.97
N ARG A 725 -26.86 2.93 29.21
CA ARG A 725 -25.95 3.11 30.36
C ARG A 725 -24.64 2.34 30.20
N HIS A 726 -24.66 1.24 29.46
CA HIS A 726 -23.51 0.37 29.25
C HIS A 726 -22.81 0.62 27.90
N VAL A 727 -23.43 1.42 27.02
CA VAL A 727 -22.96 1.64 25.66
C VAL A 727 -21.99 2.82 25.59
N ARG A 728 -20.77 2.53 25.23
CA ARG A 728 -19.81 3.56 24.81
C ARG A 728 -19.94 3.79 23.31
N VAL A 729 -20.05 5.05 22.91
CA VAL A 729 -20.11 5.47 21.50
C VAL A 729 -18.75 6.02 21.10
N CYS A 730 -18.23 5.56 19.97
CA CYS A 730 -17.11 6.18 19.28
C CYS A 730 -17.54 6.60 17.89
N VAL A 731 -17.19 7.81 17.47
CA VAL A 731 -17.37 8.30 16.12
C VAL A 731 -16.02 8.75 15.59
N SER A 732 -15.56 8.17 14.50
CA SER A 732 -14.27 8.44 13.88
C SER A 732 -14.38 8.63 12.37
N GLY A 733 -13.33 9.08 11.72
CA GLY A 733 -13.29 9.25 10.27
C GLY A 733 -11.95 9.78 9.80
N HIS A 734 -11.71 9.79 8.49
CA HIS A 734 -10.51 10.37 7.92
C HIS A 734 -10.48 11.87 8.20
N ASN A 735 -9.36 12.37 8.69
CA ASN A 735 -9.15 13.77 9.13
C ASN A 735 -10.19 14.26 10.16
N LYS A 736 -10.71 13.31 10.99
CA LYS A 736 -11.63 13.63 12.08
C LYS A 736 -11.02 13.23 13.42
N ILE A 737 -11.14 14.12 14.39
CA ILE A 737 -10.81 13.82 15.78
C ILE A 737 -11.86 12.84 16.30
N PRO A 738 -11.48 11.67 16.81
CA PRO A 738 -12.45 10.71 17.31
C PRO A 738 -13.25 11.29 18.49
N PHE A 739 -14.56 11.22 18.40
CA PHE A 739 -15.42 11.43 19.55
C PHE A 739 -15.58 10.12 20.32
N ILE A 740 -15.40 10.15 21.64
CA ILE A 740 -15.61 9.00 22.51
C ILE A 740 -16.43 9.49 23.70
N GLY A 741 -17.58 8.88 23.90
CA GLY A 741 -18.47 9.28 24.99
C GLY A 741 -19.53 8.24 25.32
N TYR A 742 -20.28 8.53 26.34
CA TYR A 742 -21.48 7.81 26.71
C TYR A 742 -22.70 8.64 26.33
N PRO A 743 -23.80 8.01 25.89
CA PRO A 743 -25.02 8.72 25.63
C PRO A 743 -25.51 9.44 26.89
N VAL A 744 -25.90 10.70 26.73
CA VAL A 744 -26.61 11.43 27.81
C VAL A 744 -28.10 11.17 27.62
N CYS A 745 -28.62 10.28 28.42
CA CYS A 745 -30.01 9.87 28.33
C CYS A 745 -30.91 10.73 29.21
N PRO A 746 -32.19 10.86 28.84
CA PRO A 746 -33.18 11.43 29.73
C PRO A 746 -33.20 10.74 31.10
N ASP A 747 -33.41 11.51 32.16
CA ASP A 747 -33.50 10.95 33.49
C ASP A 747 -34.63 9.92 33.54
N THR A 748 -34.32 8.68 33.96
CA THR A 748 -35.27 7.58 33.94
C THR A 748 -35.49 7.06 35.36
N TYR A 749 -36.73 7.10 35.78
CA TYR A 749 -37.16 6.53 37.06
C TYR A 749 -37.73 5.12 36.86
N TYR A 750 -37.17 4.16 37.58
CA TYR A 750 -37.57 2.77 37.47
C TYR A 750 -38.45 2.33 38.65
N ILE A 751 -39.59 1.73 38.30
CA ILE A 751 -40.50 1.06 39.28
C ILE A 751 -40.40 -0.42 39.03
N GLN A 752 -39.81 -1.15 39.98
CA GLN A 752 -39.57 -2.59 39.86
C GLN A 752 -39.71 -3.24 41.24
N ASN A 753 -40.36 -4.42 41.30
CA ASN A 753 -40.61 -5.15 42.52
C ASN A 753 -41.27 -4.29 43.61
N GLU A 754 -42.33 -3.58 43.23
CA GLU A 754 -42.99 -2.60 44.09
C GLU A 754 -44.51 -2.72 44.02
N ILE A 755 -45.17 -2.73 45.16
CA ILE A 755 -46.61 -2.56 45.25
C ILE A 755 -46.88 -1.09 45.52
N VAL A 756 -47.46 -0.42 44.54
CA VAL A 756 -47.81 1.00 44.59
C VAL A 756 -49.24 1.15 45.11
N GLN A 757 -49.38 1.62 46.33
CA GLN A 757 -50.66 1.87 46.95
C GLN A 757 -50.86 3.33 47.26
N GLY A 758 -52.11 3.81 47.16
CA GLY A 758 -52.47 5.19 47.45
C GLY A 758 -52.02 6.18 46.35
N SER A 759 -52.09 7.49 46.66
CA SER A 759 -51.68 8.53 45.73
C SER A 759 -50.16 8.72 45.75
N LYS A 760 -49.48 8.42 44.63
CA LYS A 760 -48.03 8.63 44.44
C LYS A 760 -47.78 9.47 43.21
N HIS A 761 -46.77 10.35 43.28
CA HIS A 761 -46.34 11.16 42.17
C HIS A 761 -44.89 10.84 41.81
N TYR A 762 -44.69 10.34 40.60
CA TYR A 762 -43.38 10.05 40.01
C TYR A 762 -43.02 11.15 39.01
N LYS A 763 -41.84 11.71 39.16
CA LYS A 763 -41.34 12.75 38.27
C LYS A 763 -39.98 12.34 37.73
N SER A 764 -39.89 12.21 36.39
CA SER A 764 -38.68 11.96 35.65
C SER A 764 -38.97 12.13 34.16
N ASP A 765 -37.99 12.36 33.34
CA ASP A 765 -38.20 12.44 31.90
C ASP A 765 -38.83 11.20 31.33
N VAL A 766 -38.36 10.04 31.77
CA VAL A 766 -38.92 8.71 31.47
C VAL A 766 -39.23 8.01 32.75
N ILE A 767 -40.42 7.40 32.85
CA ILE A 767 -40.76 6.49 33.95
C ILE A 767 -41.02 5.12 33.35
N ARG A 768 -40.30 4.11 33.85
CA ARG A 768 -40.40 2.72 33.40
C ARG A 768 -40.78 1.80 34.51
N ALA A 769 -41.86 1.02 34.31
CA ALA A 769 -42.35 0.05 35.28
C ALA A 769 -42.36 -1.37 34.67
N GLY A 770 -41.89 -2.36 35.42
CA GLY A 770 -41.89 -3.76 34.98
C GLY A 770 -41.16 -4.68 35.94
N SER A 771 -41.23 -5.99 35.72
CA SER A 771 -40.67 -6.98 36.60
C SER A 771 -39.13 -7.09 36.56
N GLN A 772 -38.54 -6.59 35.48
CA GLN A 772 -37.07 -6.59 35.24
C GLN A 772 -36.69 -5.42 34.33
N VAL A 773 -36.77 -4.20 34.86
CA VAL A 773 -36.52 -2.97 34.10
C VAL A 773 -35.24 -2.26 34.56
N THR A 774 -34.60 -2.69 35.60
CA THR A 774 -33.31 -2.24 36.13
C THR A 774 -32.65 -3.36 36.94
N ASP A 775 -31.32 -3.42 36.87
CA ASP A 775 -30.52 -4.34 37.71
C ASP A 775 -30.26 -3.78 39.11
N ASP A 776 -30.58 -2.50 39.34
CA ASP A 776 -30.39 -1.86 40.65
C ASP A 776 -31.40 -2.31 41.67
N LYS A 777 -32.43 -3.04 41.28
CA LYS A 777 -33.49 -3.58 42.15
C LYS A 777 -33.70 -5.05 41.87
N PRO A 778 -34.08 -5.85 42.90
CA PRO A 778 -34.48 -7.23 42.71
C PRO A 778 -35.61 -7.33 41.68
N SER A 779 -35.56 -8.36 40.81
CA SER A 779 -36.66 -8.67 39.91
C SER A 779 -37.95 -8.97 40.65
N GLY A 780 -39.07 -8.44 40.20
CA GLY A 780 -40.36 -8.62 40.82
C GLY A 780 -41.43 -7.76 40.17
N GLU A 781 -42.67 -8.20 40.27
CA GLU A 781 -43.81 -7.51 39.65
C GLU A 781 -44.03 -6.13 40.25
N VAL A 782 -44.54 -5.23 39.41
CA VAL A 782 -45.04 -3.93 39.83
C VAL A 782 -46.54 -3.99 39.82
N VAL A 783 -47.12 -3.84 41.01
CA VAL A 783 -48.57 -3.89 41.19
C VAL A 783 -49.09 -2.54 41.59
N PHE A 784 -49.98 -1.98 40.79
CA PHE A 784 -50.71 -0.76 41.12
C PHE A 784 -52.05 -1.13 41.76
N ASP A 785 -52.13 -0.97 43.09
CA ASP A 785 -53.26 -1.37 43.87
C ASP A 785 -53.95 -0.14 44.52
N GLY A 786 -54.88 0.44 43.78
CA GLY A 786 -55.73 1.57 44.24
C GLY A 786 -54.99 2.89 44.35
N GLY A 787 -55.75 3.98 44.29
CA GLY A 787 -55.22 5.34 44.40
C GLY A 787 -54.89 6.01 43.06
N GLU A 788 -54.52 7.29 43.16
CA GLU A 788 -54.16 8.10 41.98
C GLU A 788 -52.62 8.11 41.81
N ILE A 789 -52.14 7.59 40.69
CA ILE A 789 -50.72 7.66 40.34
C ILE A 789 -50.50 8.75 39.31
N LYS A 790 -49.78 9.80 39.72
CA LYS A 790 -49.37 10.87 38.81
C LYS A 790 -47.97 10.63 38.23
N VAL A 791 -47.86 10.69 36.95
CA VAL A 791 -46.61 10.63 36.23
C VAL A 791 -46.36 11.98 35.59
N SER A 792 -45.30 12.64 35.98
CA SER A 792 -44.85 13.90 35.38
C SER A 792 -43.56 13.61 34.61
N GLY A 793 -43.67 13.48 33.29
CA GLY A 793 -42.56 13.18 32.43
C GLY A 793 -43.02 13.10 30.98
N HIS A 794 -42.08 12.99 30.07
CA HIS A 794 -42.34 12.93 28.64
C HIS A 794 -42.80 11.55 28.18
N ARG A 795 -42.49 10.51 28.94
CA ARG A 795 -42.80 9.11 28.55
C ARG A 795 -43.02 8.17 29.72
N LEU A 796 -44.07 7.40 29.66
CA LEU A 796 -44.31 6.25 30.56
C LEU A 796 -44.22 4.96 29.75
N ILE A 797 -43.44 3.97 30.26
CA ILE A 797 -43.26 2.67 29.63
C ILE A 797 -43.68 1.61 30.63
N LEU A 798 -44.61 0.75 30.25
CA LEU A 798 -45.07 -0.38 31.01
C LEU A 798 -44.59 -1.67 30.34
N ASP A 799 -43.63 -2.35 31.02
CA ASP A 799 -43.06 -3.61 30.55
C ASP A 799 -43.77 -4.81 31.19
N ARG A 800 -43.34 -6.04 30.82
CA ARG A 800 -43.85 -7.27 31.38
C ARG A 800 -43.77 -7.29 32.90
N GLY A 801 -44.82 -7.79 33.56
CA GLY A 801 -44.91 -7.82 35.00
C GLY A 801 -45.40 -6.51 35.63
N THR A 802 -45.96 -5.61 34.84
CA THR A 802 -46.75 -4.49 35.33
C THR A 802 -48.21 -4.90 35.38
N VAL A 803 -48.78 -4.92 36.58
CA VAL A 803 -50.19 -5.32 36.84
C VAL A 803 -50.93 -4.13 37.43
N SER A 804 -52.06 -3.79 36.85
CA SER A 804 -52.95 -2.70 37.38
C SER A 804 -54.35 -3.30 37.67
N TYR A 805 -54.81 -3.10 38.90
CA TYR A 805 -56.15 -3.48 39.33
C TYR A 805 -57.16 -2.34 39.18
N THR A 806 -56.74 -1.18 38.71
CA THR A 806 -57.58 -0.02 38.49
C THR A 806 -57.32 0.57 37.10
N HIS A 807 -58.31 1.31 36.53
CA HIS A 807 -58.18 1.94 35.23
C HIS A 807 -57.03 2.97 35.23
N LEU A 808 -56.02 2.73 34.43
CA LEU A 808 -54.97 3.71 34.15
C LEU A 808 -55.54 4.75 33.17
N THR A 809 -55.88 5.95 33.67
CA THR A 809 -56.20 7.08 32.82
C THR A 809 -54.91 7.88 32.51
N LEU A 810 -54.43 7.81 31.29
CA LEU A 810 -53.34 8.69 30.83
C LEU A 810 -53.91 10.07 30.53
N PRO A 811 -53.30 11.17 31.00
CA PRO A 811 -53.72 12.53 30.56
C PRO A 811 -53.49 12.67 29.05
N THR A 812 -54.52 12.95 28.33
CA THR A 812 -54.44 13.35 26.92
C THR A 812 -54.08 14.84 26.88
N SER A 813 -52.83 15.15 26.57
CA SER A 813 -52.44 16.49 26.07
C SER A 813 -51.22 16.32 25.15
#